data_e211458970743edb767bc9cec126a153
#
_entry.id   e211458970743edb767bc9cec126a153
#
_cell.length_a   1.000
_cell.length_b   1.000
_cell.length_c   1.000
_cell.angle_alpha   90.00
_cell.angle_beta   90.00
_cell.angle_gamma   90.00
#
_symmetry.space_group_name_H-M   'P 1'
#
loop_
_entity.id
_entity.type
_entity.pdbx_description
1 polymer ?
#
loop_
_entity_poly.entity_id
_entity_poly.type
_entity_poly.pdbx_seq_one_letter_code
_entity_poly.pdbx_strand_id
1 'polypeptide(L)'
;MARPNKRFSQLIEEIDRTPWGPAEQALVAEAVSLAVELGDEQLEYEARMRQTASANMNGATDVMLNSFAWCLARHDADPQRFPADLDYGGADLMWQFKWMASSLRSSPAFSVEQIAAVLDDMEAHYRAAGLGLSGVLTARFEDAWDAGRLDEAETLRVQLEATPRDDHSHCDACGRSQFAGFFAETERDAEAIRLVEEMIEGGFSCGEEPEHALSRVLVPYLRAGRFDDARSAHLRSYRLAKDNPDNLRIVANNIVFAALTGNEARALAHVERHLPWLAHDGLNVDAHFAALAAFAFALDRVSAAGHGGATVRGADSAALTTFFGEHDGPWDAADLAAAAWAAAERIGAEFDRRDGTEGHARSLARIRALADEHYDVPIRSDAFVSTPDATTPADADAWFDRAMELAQFGAEQETLHALPRALEVQDPAKLAQLLSMRLGILIALDRADEAAELLPARIDALRAAGLDVQADLEQRLGLATFGLNTPETTAALEDELADAASLPAWSRGDLAISRASLHMHAEEPDAALDMAEIAARAFAEVGDVRLSNTTTLVAIAAVLHKGDIEAASALLDRLLAQDDLSVGHRAQALQIRARVRGGTEAYREGAADADEATRLLAGLGATAALASAHLLAGALWEDAGDPEKAVTRYRVTSRLLAQEGADTTGADFRLARALLAAGEAEVAAELLGQVLESEERAEVPAASRAMTASLLARALTGAGEFAQAVGAYGYAAELFGEAEEHADQAIALTERAKILARFDEHDDAIESLEAASTIVRRAPDAVGALADVLHNLGQAYGARQDQRAFALFDEVETIAREHDAGWLLADVTDSRGRALAECGRTEEAVAAALTAADGFAAIGDAGSAGGSELFAARLLAGSDRAADAVPIYRSALDHAAGYPPLREVSALELGTVLESLGRHAEAAEVRALIDG
;
A
#
# COMPACT_ATOMS: atom_id res chain seq x y z
N MET A 1 3.93 -35.87 -43.93
CA MET A 1 3.53 -34.93 -42.90
C MET A 1 2.01 -35.04 -42.73
N ALA A 2 1.56 -35.54 -41.57
CA ALA A 2 0.13 -35.50 -41.23
C ALA A 2 -0.30 -34.04 -41.18
N ARG A 3 -1.57 -33.72 -41.55
CA ARG A 3 -2.11 -32.36 -41.36
C ARG A 3 -2.14 -32.03 -39.89
N PRO A 4 -1.59 -30.87 -39.44
CA PRO A 4 -1.64 -30.50 -38.04
C PRO A 4 -3.09 -30.52 -37.54
N ASN A 5 -3.34 -31.11 -36.38
CA ASN A 5 -4.67 -31.11 -35.79
C ASN A 5 -5.05 -29.65 -35.44
N LYS A 6 -6.10 -29.15 -36.09
CA LYS A 6 -6.51 -27.74 -35.99
C LYS A 6 -6.83 -27.35 -34.52
N ARG A 7 -7.46 -28.26 -33.77
CA ARG A 7 -7.79 -27.96 -32.36
C ARG A 7 -6.55 -27.90 -31.49
N PHE A 8 -5.59 -28.80 -31.71
CA PHE A 8 -4.31 -28.78 -30.96
C PHE A 8 -3.55 -27.48 -31.25
N SER A 9 -3.41 -27.08 -32.50
CA SER A 9 -2.71 -25.81 -32.82
C SER A 9 -3.41 -24.59 -32.23
N GLN A 10 -4.75 -24.59 -32.13
CA GLN A 10 -5.50 -23.52 -31.48
C GLN A 10 -5.22 -23.47 -29.96
N LEU A 11 -5.17 -24.63 -29.31
CA LEU A 11 -4.83 -24.72 -27.87
C LEU A 11 -3.42 -24.19 -27.61
N ILE A 12 -2.43 -24.56 -28.44
CA ILE A 12 -1.07 -24.04 -28.27
C ILE A 12 -1.03 -22.52 -28.43
N GLU A 13 -1.72 -21.96 -29.45
CA GLU A 13 -1.83 -20.49 -29.58
C GLU A 13 -2.53 -19.81 -28.41
N GLU A 14 -3.47 -20.48 -27.77
CA GLU A 14 -4.19 -19.97 -26.60
C GLU A 14 -3.31 -20.04 -25.35
N ILE A 15 -2.58 -21.14 -25.13
CA ILE A 15 -1.58 -21.30 -24.08
C ILE A 15 -0.52 -20.20 -24.17
N ASP A 16 0.07 -19.97 -25.34
CA ASP A 16 1.12 -18.97 -25.55
C ASP A 16 0.67 -17.51 -25.27
N ARG A 17 -0.64 -17.24 -25.22
CA ARG A 17 -1.23 -15.92 -24.92
C ARG A 17 -1.74 -15.81 -23.49
N THR A 18 -1.87 -16.93 -22.78
CA THR A 18 -2.42 -16.95 -21.42
C THR A 18 -1.28 -16.83 -20.40
N PRO A 19 -1.32 -15.86 -19.48
CA PRO A 19 -0.33 -15.76 -18.41
C PRO A 19 -0.29 -17.04 -17.54
N TRP A 20 0.87 -17.31 -16.95
CA TRP A 20 1.02 -18.41 -15.99
C TRP A 20 -0.04 -18.35 -14.90
N GLY A 21 -0.64 -19.48 -14.56
CA GLY A 21 -1.70 -19.58 -13.56
C GLY A 21 -2.69 -20.72 -13.85
N PRO A 22 -3.76 -20.85 -13.03
CA PRO A 22 -4.71 -21.95 -13.13
C PRO A 22 -5.40 -22.07 -14.50
N ALA A 23 -5.63 -20.96 -15.19
CA ALA A 23 -6.25 -20.95 -16.52
C ALA A 23 -5.31 -21.55 -17.57
N GLU A 24 -4.04 -21.18 -17.57
CA GLU A 24 -3.01 -21.72 -18.44
C GLU A 24 -2.79 -23.21 -18.17
N GLN A 25 -2.69 -23.62 -16.90
CA GLN A 25 -2.56 -25.03 -16.52
C GLN A 25 -3.72 -25.90 -17.06
N ALA A 26 -4.95 -25.39 -17.02
CA ALA A 26 -6.11 -26.10 -17.55
C ALA A 26 -6.00 -26.30 -19.08
N LEU A 27 -5.55 -25.28 -19.81
CA LEU A 27 -5.34 -25.37 -21.27
C LEU A 27 -4.23 -26.38 -21.63
N VAL A 28 -3.14 -26.36 -20.88
CA VAL A 28 -2.02 -27.31 -21.08
C VAL A 28 -2.47 -28.74 -20.78
N ALA A 29 -3.23 -28.96 -19.71
CA ALA A 29 -3.81 -30.28 -19.40
C ALA A 29 -4.79 -30.76 -20.49
N GLU A 30 -5.59 -29.84 -21.09
CA GLU A 30 -6.45 -30.16 -22.23
C GLU A 30 -5.61 -30.58 -23.46
N ALA A 31 -4.49 -29.85 -23.72
CA ALA A 31 -3.61 -30.16 -24.85
C ALA A 31 -2.98 -31.56 -24.69
N VAL A 32 -2.50 -31.91 -23.50
CA VAL A 32 -1.98 -33.26 -23.19
C VAL A 32 -3.07 -34.32 -23.39
N SER A 33 -4.26 -34.10 -22.84
CA SER A 33 -5.39 -35.03 -22.97
C SER A 33 -5.78 -35.25 -24.45
N LEU A 34 -5.86 -34.18 -25.21
CA LEU A 34 -6.16 -34.27 -26.65
C LEU A 34 -5.09 -35.04 -27.43
N ALA A 35 -3.81 -34.80 -27.14
CA ALA A 35 -2.73 -35.52 -27.81
C ALA A 35 -2.76 -37.03 -27.51
N VAL A 36 -3.04 -37.40 -26.27
CA VAL A 36 -3.22 -38.79 -25.83
C VAL A 36 -4.45 -39.42 -26.51
N GLU A 37 -5.58 -38.74 -26.63
CA GLU A 37 -6.77 -39.22 -27.35
C GLU A 37 -6.52 -39.45 -28.84
N LEU A 38 -5.70 -38.60 -29.45
CA LEU A 38 -5.31 -38.72 -30.85
C LEU A 38 -4.31 -39.86 -31.10
N GLY A 39 -3.67 -40.36 -30.05
CA GLY A 39 -2.57 -41.35 -30.14
C GLY A 39 -1.35 -40.83 -30.90
N ASP A 40 -1.12 -39.52 -30.88
CA ASP A 40 0.00 -38.88 -31.57
C ASP A 40 1.09 -38.51 -30.55
N GLU A 41 2.10 -39.38 -30.44
CA GLU A 41 3.21 -39.21 -29.46
C GLU A 41 4.06 -37.96 -29.69
N GLN A 42 4.07 -37.37 -30.90
CA GLN A 42 4.82 -36.14 -31.13
C GLN A 42 4.04 -34.93 -30.58
N LEU A 43 2.72 -34.90 -30.79
CA LEU A 43 1.88 -33.87 -30.14
C LEU A 43 1.87 -34.03 -28.63
N GLU A 44 1.88 -35.29 -28.14
CA GLU A 44 1.98 -35.54 -26.72
C GLU A 44 3.33 -35.07 -26.15
N TYR A 45 4.43 -35.27 -26.86
CA TYR A 45 5.75 -34.77 -26.47
C TYR A 45 5.77 -33.25 -26.34
N GLU A 46 5.26 -32.54 -27.37
CA GLU A 46 5.16 -31.10 -27.34
C GLU A 46 4.29 -30.60 -26.16
N ALA A 47 3.12 -31.19 -25.95
CA ALA A 47 2.22 -30.80 -24.88
C ALA A 47 2.81 -31.06 -23.47
N ARG A 48 3.52 -32.19 -23.28
CA ARG A 48 4.16 -32.54 -22.00
C ARG A 48 5.41 -31.72 -21.73
N MET A 49 6.16 -31.31 -22.72
CA MET A 49 7.25 -30.35 -22.57
C MET A 49 6.71 -29.01 -22.02
N ARG A 50 5.60 -28.51 -22.60
CA ARG A 50 4.91 -27.32 -22.06
C ARG A 50 4.31 -27.56 -20.68
N GLN A 51 3.80 -28.77 -20.42
CA GLN A 51 3.27 -29.14 -19.09
C GLN A 51 4.37 -29.14 -18.03
N THR A 52 5.59 -29.55 -18.38
CA THR A 52 6.74 -29.48 -17.47
C THR A 52 7.06 -28.02 -17.10
N ALA A 53 7.08 -27.12 -18.10
CA ALA A 53 7.33 -25.70 -17.88
C ALA A 53 6.20 -25.04 -17.07
N SER A 54 4.94 -25.28 -17.45
CA SER A 54 3.76 -24.80 -16.73
C SER A 54 3.74 -25.26 -15.28
N ALA A 55 3.99 -26.55 -15.04
CA ALA A 55 4.00 -27.12 -13.70
C ALA A 55 5.14 -26.56 -12.83
N ASN A 56 6.31 -26.26 -13.41
CA ASN A 56 7.40 -25.59 -12.70
C ASN A 56 7.02 -24.18 -12.25
N MET A 57 6.36 -23.41 -13.14
CA MET A 57 5.98 -22.01 -12.85
C MET A 57 4.78 -21.88 -11.91
N ASN A 58 4.03 -22.94 -11.68
CA ASN A 58 2.80 -22.93 -10.88
C ASN A 58 2.88 -23.85 -9.65
N GLY A 59 4.06 -24.33 -9.25
CA GLY A 59 4.24 -25.14 -8.05
C GLY A 59 3.54 -26.52 -8.08
N ALA A 60 3.45 -27.15 -9.26
CA ALA A 60 2.85 -28.48 -9.44
C ALA A 60 3.95 -29.55 -9.65
N THR A 61 4.83 -29.69 -8.67
CA THR A 61 6.05 -30.49 -8.77
C THR A 61 5.81 -31.95 -9.18
N ASP A 62 4.76 -32.60 -8.71
CA ASP A 62 4.42 -33.96 -9.10
C ASP A 62 4.08 -34.11 -10.59
N VAL A 63 3.36 -33.13 -11.15
CA VAL A 63 3.03 -33.06 -12.59
C VAL A 63 4.30 -32.83 -13.40
N MET A 64 5.16 -31.93 -12.96
CA MET A 64 6.45 -31.62 -13.60
C MET A 64 7.33 -32.87 -13.69
N LEU A 65 7.54 -33.57 -12.57
CA LEU A 65 8.35 -34.80 -12.51
C LEU A 65 7.86 -35.87 -13.46
N ASN A 66 6.54 -36.10 -13.50
CA ASN A 66 5.91 -37.09 -14.36
C ASN A 66 6.05 -36.77 -15.86
N SER A 67 5.81 -35.50 -16.22
CA SER A 67 5.86 -35.08 -17.64
C SER A 67 7.28 -35.08 -18.17
N PHE A 68 8.23 -34.58 -17.38
CA PHE A 68 9.66 -34.64 -17.74
C PHE A 68 10.14 -36.06 -17.94
N ALA A 69 9.92 -36.97 -16.98
CA ALA A 69 10.34 -38.36 -17.08
C ALA A 69 9.79 -39.06 -18.31
N TRP A 70 8.54 -38.77 -18.67
CA TRP A 70 7.93 -39.29 -19.91
C TRP A 70 8.63 -38.72 -21.15
N CYS A 71 8.91 -37.41 -21.22
CA CYS A 71 9.61 -36.79 -22.34
C CYS A 71 11.04 -37.32 -22.50
N LEU A 72 11.79 -37.41 -21.40
CA LEU A 72 13.15 -37.95 -21.41
C LEU A 72 13.18 -39.40 -21.95
N ALA A 73 12.30 -40.28 -21.46
CA ALA A 73 12.21 -41.65 -21.91
C ALA A 73 11.87 -41.75 -23.40
N ARG A 74 11.11 -40.81 -23.97
CA ARG A 74 10.84 -40.77 -25.44
C ARG A 74 12.06 -40.28 -26.20
N HIS A 75 12.74 -39.27 -25.73
CA HIS A 75 13.99 -38.77 -26.28
C HIS A 75 15.05 -39.88 -26.35
N ASP A 76 15.29 -40.59 -25.25
CA ASP A 76 16.27 -41.68 -25.18
C ASP A 76 15.96 -42.83 -26.12
N ALA A 77 14.68 -43.14 -26.34
CA ALA A 77 14.24 -44.19 -27.26
C ALA A 77 14.41 -43.80 -28.73
N ASP A 78 14.17 -42.56 -29.11
CA ASP A 78 14.26 -42.07 -30.51
C ASP A 78 14.57 -40.56 -30.55
N PRO A 79 15.85 -40.15 -30.38
CA PRO A 79 16.22 -38.71 -30.34
C PRO A 79 15.93 -37.94 -31.62
N GLN A 80 15.80 -38.64 -32.79
CA GLN A 80 15.44 -37.98 -34.06
C GLN A 80 13.96 -37.62 -34.13
N ARG A 81 13.12 -38.44 -33.53
CA ARG A 81 11.67 -38.21 -33.46
C ARG A 81 11.27 -37.28 -32.34
N PHE A 82 12.00 -37.32 -31.23
CA PHE A 82 11.76 -36.53 -30.03
C PHE A 82 13.05 -35.77 -29.65
N PRO A 83 13.35 -34.68 -30.38
CA PRO A 83 14.58 -33.93 -30.22
C PRO A 83 14.59 -33.17 -28.89
N ALA A 84 15.78 -33.09 -28.26
CA ALA A 84 15.94 -32.40 -26.96
C ALA A 84 16.13 -30.88 -27.07
N ASP A 85 16.45 -30.38 -28.26
CA ASP A 85 16.82 -28.99 -28.56
C ASP A 85 15.66 -28.15 -29.03
N LEU A 86 14.43 -28.65 -28.94
CA LEU A 86 13.22 -27.87 -29.24
C LEU A 86 12.72 -27.18 -27.99
N ASP A 87 12.63 -25.85 -28.08
CA ASP A 87 12.03 -25.03 -27.05
C ASP A 87 10.49 -25.07 -27.14
N TYR A 88 9.87 -25.61 -26.09
CA TYR A 88 8.44 -25.62 -25.89
C TYR A 88 8.11 -24.92 -24.58
N GLY A 89 7.61 -23.70 -24.63
CA GLY A 89 7.22 -22.94 -23.45
C GLY A 89 8.41 -22.31 -22.70
N GLY A 90 9.48 -21.93 -23.42
CA GLY A 90 10.63 -21.19 -22.88
C GLY A 90 11.76 -22.05 -22.35
N ALA A 91 11.70 -23.40 -22.54
CA ALA A 91 12.77 -24.31 -22.13
C ALA A 91 12.81 -25.59 -22.98
N ASP A 92 14.01 -26.00 -23.38
CA ASP A 92 14.26 -27.30 -23.97
C ASP A 92 14.40 -28.40 -22.93
N LEU A 93 14.47 -29.67 -23.33
CA LEU A 93 14.54 -30.80 -22.43
C LEU A 93 15.79 -30.76 -21.55
N MET A 94 16.94 -30.30 -22.07
CA MET A 94 18.18 -30.21 -21.33
C MET A 94 18.11 -29.10 -20.26
N TRP A 95 17.42 -27.98 -20.55
CA TRP A 95 17.13 -26.95 -19.56
C TRP A 95 16.26 -27.48 -18.43
N GLN A 96 15.22 -28.24 -18.75
CA GLN A 96 14.26 -28.80 -17.77
C GLN A 96 14.94 -29.77 -16.77
N PHE A 97 16.08 -30.37 -17.09
CA PHE A 97 16.86 -31.15 -16.13
C PHE A 97 17.24 -30.37 -14.84
N LYS A 98 17.48 -29.07 -14.97
CA LYS A 98 17.80 -28.21 -13.82
C LYS A 98 16.65 -28.15 -12.83
N TRP A 99 15.41 -27.99 -13.36
CA TRP A 99 14.21 -27.99 -12.53
C TRP A 99 14.01 -29.34 -11.81
N MET A 100 14.27 -30.44 -12.50
CA MET A 100 14.23 -31.78 -11.92
C MET A 100 15.20 -31.93 -10.75
N ALA A 101 16.46 -31.55 -10.95
CA ALA A 101 17.46 -31.61 -9.92
C ALA A 101 17.10 -30.78 -8.69
N SER A 102 16.56 -29.56 -8.93
CA SER A 102 16.08 -28.67 -7.87
C SER A 102 14.95 -29.31 -7.08
N SER A 103 13.90 -29.80 -7.74
CA SER A 103 12.72 -30.36 -7.06
C SER A 103 12.99 -31.60 -6.24
N LEU A 104 13.89 -32.48 -6.69
CA LEU A 104 14.25 -33.69 -5.94
C LEU A 104 14.94 -33.34 -4.61
N ARG A 105 15.86 -32.37 -4.62
CA ARG A 105 16.56 -31.98 -3.39
C ARG A 105 15.65 -31.27 -2.41
N SER A 106 14.61 -30.56 -2.88
CA SER A 106 13.67 -29.80 -2.06
C SER A 106 12.71 -30.65 -1.24
N SER A 107 12.74 -32.00 -1.39
CA SER A 107 11.89 -32.92 -0.64
C SER A 107 12.66 -34.06 -0.01
N PRO A 108 12.49 -34.37 1.30
CA PRO A 108 13.14 -35.51 1.95
C PRO A 108 12.57 -36.86 1.49
N ALA A 109 11.52 -36.88 0.68
CA ALA A 109 10.95 -38.10 0.11
C ALA A 109 11.88 -38.80 -0.91
N PHE A 110 12.85 -38.06 -1.48
CA PHE A 110 13.81 -38.58 -2.44
C PHE A 110 15.13 -38.87 -1.73
N SER A 111 15.71 -40.07 -1.99
CA SER A 111 16.98 -40.47 -1.39
C SER A 111 18.19 -39.79 -2.04
N VAL A 112 19.30 -39.72 -1.33
CA VAL A 112 20.58 -39.20 -1.86
C VAL A 112 21.01 -39.95 -3.12
N GLU A 113 20.78 -41.27 -3.20
CA GLU A 113 21.07 -42.07 -4.39
C GLU A 113 20.21 -41.70 -5.60
N GLN A 114 18.94 -41.37 -5.38
CA GLN A 114 18.06 -40.87 -6.45
C GLN A 114 18.51 -39.51 -6.98
N ILE A 115 18.86 -38.59 -6.07
CA ILE A 115 19.37 -37.25 -6.44
C ILE A 115 20.70 -37.40 -7.21
N ALA A 116 21.64 -38.21 -6.70
CA ALA A 116 22.91 -38.46 -7.36
C ALA A 116 22.73 -39.09 -8.76
N ALA A 117 21.81 -40.06 -8.90
CA ALA A 117 21.50 -40.68 -10.18
C ALA A 117 20.97 -39.67 -11.22
N VAL A 118 20.11 -38.74 -10.80
CA VAL A 118 19.60 -37.68 -11.70
C VAL A 118 20.72 -36.71 -12.09
N LEU A 119 21.59 -36.32 -11.17
CA LEU A 119 22.73 -35.45 -11.46
C LEU A 119 23.76 -36.15 -12.42
N ASP A 120 24.01 -37.43 -12.25
CA ASP A 120 24.88 -38.24 -13.14
C ASP A 120 24.24 -38.39 -14.52
N ASP A 121 22.92 -38.61 -14.57
CA ASP A 121 22.16 -38.71 -15.82
C ASP A 121 22.13 -37.35 -16.58
N MET A 122 21.90 -36.26 -15.88
CA MET A 122 22.03 -34.92 -16.43
C MET A 122 23.42 -34.68 -17.03
N GLU A 123 24.49 -35.04 -16.33
CA GLU A 123 25.86 -34.89 -16.82
C GLU A 123 26.09 -35.72 -18.07
N ALA A 124 25.57 -36.96 -18.12
CA ALA A 124 25.69 -37.84 -19.28
C ALA A 124 24.98 -37.26 -20.53
N HIS A 125 23.77 -36.76 -20.37
CA HIS A 125 23.01 -36.14 -21.46
C HIS A 125 23.66 -34.84 -21.96
N TYR A 126 24.14 -33.97 -21.05
CA TYR A 126 24.85 -32.73 -21.43
C TYR A 126 26.13 -33.07 -22.24
N ARG A 127 26.89 -34.06 -21.82
CA ARG A 127 28.06 -34.51 -22.58
C ARG A 127 27.69 -35.10 -23.94
N ALA A 128 26.64 -35.94 -24.02
CA ALA A 128 26.17 -36.54 -25.25
C ALA A 128 25.68 -35.48 -26.26
N ALA A 129 25.02 -34.43 -25.76
CA ALA A 129 24.56 -33.29 -26.55
C ALA A 129 25.69 -32.30 -26.91
N GLY A 130 26.91 -32.47 -26.34
CA GLY A 130 28.02 -31.53 -26.56
C GLY A 130 27.88 -30.18 -25.86
N LEU A 131 27.05 -30.10 -24.82
CA LEU A 131 26.81 -28.89 -24.01
C LEU A 131 27.93 -28.70 -22.99
N GLY A 132 28.10 -27.46 -22.53
CA GLY A 132 28.96 -27.13 -21.38
C GLY A 132 28.41 -27.72 -20.07
N LEU A 133 29.28 -27.87 -19.06
CA LEU A 133 28.91 -28.47 -17.79
C LEU A 133 28.53 -27.44 -16.70
N SER A 134 28.39 -26.17 -17.06
CA SER A 134 28.02 -25.09 -16.11
C SER A 134 26.71 -25.41 -15.39
N GLY A 135 25.64 -25.80 -16.12
CA GLY A 135 24.37 -26.18 -15.53
C GLY A 135 24.44 -27.36 -14.58
N VAL A 136 25.24 -28.39 -14.93
CA VAL A 136 25.50 -29.57 -14.06
C VAL A 136 26.24 -29.17 -12.79
N LEU A 137 27.31 -28.37 -12.91
CA LEU A 137 28.06 -27.88 -11.76
C LEU A 137 27.21 -27.02 -10.83
N THR A 138 26.31 -26.21 -11.38
CA THR A 138 25.33 -25.43 -10.57
C THR A 138 24.42 -26.37 -9.78
N ALA A 139 23.81 -27.36 -10.43
CA ALA A 139 22.93 -28.31 -9.74
C ALA A 139 23.68 -29.13 -8.64
N ARG A 140 24.94 -29.51 -8.87
CA ARG A 140 25.78 -30.17 -7.85
C ARG A 140 26.20 -29.23 -6.72
N PHE A 141 26.47 -27.94 -7.03
CA PHE A 141 26.77 -26.90 -6.03
C PHE A 141 25.57 -26.70 -5.09
N GLU A 142 24.40 -26.56 -5.66
CA GLU A 142 23.18 -26.39 -4.88
C GLU A 142 22.86 -27.62 -4.02
N ASP A 143 23.03 -28.84 -4.56
CA ASP A 143 22.84 -30.08 -3.80
C ASP A 143 23.80 -30.17 -2.59
N ALA A 144 25.07 -29.83 -2.80
CA ALA A 144 26.03 -29.80 -1.72
C ALA A 144 25.73 -28.73 -0.68
N TRP A 145 25.28 -27.56 -1.12
CA TRP A 145 24.91 -26.44 -0.26
C TRP A 145 23.66 -26.74 0.59
N ASP A 146 22.57 -27.15 -0.03
CA ASP A 146 21.30 -27.47 0.64
C ASP A 146 21.47 -28.64 1.64
N ALA A 147 22.30 -29.65 1.29
CA ALA A 147 22.66 -30.72 2.20
C ALA A 147 23.64 -30.30 3.32
N GLY A 148 24.07 -29.03 3.36
CA GLY A 148 24.99 -28.51 4.37
C GLY A 148 26.43 -29.02 4.25
N ARG A 149 26.86 -29.55 3.08
CA ARG A 149 28.24 -29.95 2.73
C ARG A 149 29.03 -28.72 2.22
N LEU A 150 29.23 -27.70 3.09
CA LEU A 150 29.72 -26.38 2.73
C LEU A 150 31.12 -26.36 2.07
N ASP A 151 32.04 -27.23 2.49
CA ASP A 151 33.41 -27.36 1.89
C ASP A 151 33.33 -27.88 0.46
N GLU A 152 32.44 -28.82 0.18
CA GLU A 152 32.18 -29.35 -1.15
C GLU A 152 31.52 -28.28 -2.02
N ALA A 153 30.52 -27.58 -1.48
CA ALA A 153 29.84 -26.47 -2.14
C ALA A 153 30.82 -25.35 -2.54
N GLU A 154 31.73 -24.95 -1.64
CA GLU A 154 32.77 -23.96 -1.98
C GLU A 154 33.73 -24.45 -3.09
N THR A 155 34.09 -25.73 -3.06
CA THR A 155 34.91 -26.31 -4.13
C THR A 155 34.20 -26.27 -5.48
N LEU A 156 32.90 -26.64 -5.52
CA LEU A 156 32.08 -26.63 -6.73
C LEU A 156 31.82 -25.17 -7.21
N ARG A 157 31.62 -24.24 -6.31
CA ARG A 157 31.48 -22.80 -6.62
C ARG A 157 32.70 -22.25 -7.35
N VAL A 158 33.92 -22.57 -6.84
CA VAL A 158 35.18 -22.15 -7.48
C VAL A 158 35.34 -22.79 -8.86
N GLN A 159 34.97 -24.07 -9.01
CA GLN A 159 34.96 -24.73 -10.32
C GLN A 159 33.98 -24.12 -11.28
N LEU A 160 32.78 -23.76 -10.81
CA LEU A 160 31.72 -23.13 -11.59
C LEU A 160 32.17 -21.75 -12.10
N GLU A 161 32.80 -20.92 -11.25
CA GLU A 161 33.35 -19.61 -11.67
C GLU A 161 34.45 -19.75 -12.76
N ALA A 162 35.21 -20.84 -12.75
CA ALA A 162 36.23 -21.10 -13.75
C ALA A 162 35.70 -21.76 -15.04
N THR A 163 34.44 -22.19 -15.05
CA THR A 163 33.81 -22.91 -16.16
C THR A 163 33.20 -21.92 -17.16
N PRO A 164 33.49 -22.02 -18.46
CA PRO A 164 32.87 -21.18 -19.48
C PRO A 164 31.34 -21.34 -19.46
N ARG A 165 30.63 -20.24 -19.62
CA ARG A 165 29.17 -20.19 -19.71
C ARG A 165 28.73 -20.52 -21.14
N ASP A 166 27.56 -21.11 -21.25
CA ASP A 166 26.86 -21.38 -22.51
C ASP A 166 25.34 -21.09 -22.34
N ASP A 167 24.54 -21.39 -23.37
CA ASP A 167 23.11 -21.16 -23.38
C ASP A 167 22.34 -21.98 -22.33
N HIS A 168 22.96 -23.07 -21.80
CA HIS A 168 22.42 -23.89 -20.70
C HIS A 168 22.93 -23.50 -19.32
N SER A 169 23.76 -22.49 -19.21
CA SER A 169 24.15 -21.91 -17.91
C SER A 169 22.94 -21.16 -17.29
N HIS A 170 22.89 -21.02 -15.97
CA HIS A 170 21.95 -20.12 -15.34
C HIS A 170 22.17 -18.69 -15.86
N CYS A 171 21.12 -17.87 -15.91
CA CYS A 171 21.29 -16.46 -16.30
C CYS A 171 22.21 -15.72 -15.31
N ASP A 172 22.74 -14.56 -15.70
CA ASP A 172 23.66 -13.81 -14.83
C ASP A 172 23.01 -13.39 -13.51
N ALA A 173 21.73 -13.04 -13.53
CA ALA A 173 21.00 -12.66 -12.31
C ALA A 173 20.93 -13.84 -11.33
N CYS A 174 20.42 -15.00 -11.77
CA CYS A 174 20.30 -16.20 -10.93
C CYS A 174 21.64 -16.69 -10.38
N GLY A 175 22.70 -16.71 -11.23
CA GLY A 175 24.02 -17.11 -10.77
C GLY A 175 24.59 -16.21 -9.67
N ARG A 176 24.44 -14.88 -9.80
CA ARG A 176 24.87 -13.92 -8.77
C ARG A 176 24.04 -14.04 -7.50
N SER A 177 22.71 -14.20 -7.63
CA SER A 177 21.79 -14.38 -6.52
C SER A 177 22.12 -15.64 -5.71
N GLN A 178 22.40 -16.78 -6.38
CA GLN A 178 22.77 -18.03 -5.70
C GLN A 178 24.08 -17.88 -4.90
N PHE A 179 25.11 -17.28 -5.51
CA PHE A 179 26.37 -17.05 -4.78
C PHE A 179 26.19 -16.04 -3.66
N ALA A 180 25.36 -15.01 -3.83
CA ALA A 180 25.05 -14.08 -2.76
C ALA A 180 24.38 -14.77 -1.57
N GLY A 181 23.43 -15.69 -1.82
CA GLY A 181 22.81 -16.52 -0.78
C GLY A 181 23.83 -17.40 -0.04
N PHE A 182 24.69 -18.08 -0.77
CA PHE A 182 25.76 -18.88 -0.19
C PHE A 182 26.73 -18.05 0.66
N PHE A 183 27.11 -16.84 0.19
CA PHE A 183 27.98 -15.95 0.95
C PHE A 183 27.32 -15.42 2.20
N ALA A 184 26.03 -15.03 2.13
CA ALA A 184 25.26 -14.61 3.30
C ALA A 184 25.14 -15.73 4.34
N GLU A 185 24.93 -16.97 3.90
CA GLU A 185 24.86 -18.12 4.79
C GLU A 185 26.22 -18.50 5.44
N THR A 186 27.31 -18.22 4.75
CA THR A 186 28.68 -18.45 5.24
C THR A 186 29.32 -17.22 5.89
N GLU A 187 28.50 -16.22 6.28
CA GLU A 187 28.92 -14.98 6.97
C GLU A 187 29.89 -14.11 6.15
N ARG A 188 29.80 -14.21 4.84
CA ARG A 188 30.58 -13.41 3.88
C ARG A 188 29.72 -12.25 3.35
N ASP A 189 29.16 -11.45 4.26
CA ASP A 189 28.17 -10.41 3.97
C ASP A 189 28.62 -9.39 2.92
N ALA A 190 29.90 -9.00 2.94
CA ALA A 190 30.44 -8.04 1.98
C ALA A 190 30.45 -8.57 0.53
N GLU A 191 30.73 -9.87 0.35
CA GLU A 191 30.68 -10.52 -0.97
C GLU A 191 29.24 -10.70 -1.45
N ALA A 192 28.30 -11.03 -0.55
CA ALA A 192 26.89 -11.14 -0.85
C ALA A 192 26.32 -9.80 -1.34
N ILE A 193 26.55 -8.72 -0.59
CA ILE A 193 26.11 -7.37 -0.93
C ILE A 193 26.68 -6.95 -2.30
N ARG A 194 27.98 -7.10 -2.50
CA ARG A 194 28.63 -6.70 -3.78
C ARG A 194 27.99 -7.38 -4.99
N LEU A 195 27.68 -8.68 -4.91
CA LEU A 195 27.08 -9.41 -6.04
C LEU A 195 25.67 -8.91 -6.38
N VAL A 196 24.87 -8.60 -5.35
CA VAL A 196 23.52 -8.08 -5.56
C VAL A 196 23.55 -6.65 -6.09
N GLU A 197 24.44 -5.81 -5.60
CA GLU A 197 24.64 -4.45 -6.13
C GLU A 197 25.09 -4.47 -7.59
N GLU A 198 26.08 -5.27 -7.94
CA GLU A 198 26.49 -5.46 -9.33
C GLU A 198 25.35 -5.97 -10.22
N MET A 199 24.45 -6.80 -9.69
CA MET A 199 23.27 -7.27 -10.42
C MET A 199 22.28 -6.14 -10.67
N ILE A 200 21.98 -5.35 -9.65
CA ILE A 200 21.01 -4.23 -9.76
C ILE A 200 21.57 -3.11 -10.65
N GLU A 201 22.83 -2.71 -10.46
CA GLU A 201 23.49 -1.67 -11.27
C GLU A 201 23.65 -2.09 -12.73
N GLY A 202 23.90 -3.38 -12.97
CA GLY A 202 24.01 -3.94 -14.31
C GLY A 202 22.68 -4.20 -15.00
N GLY A 203 21.55 -4.00 -14.32
CA GLY A 203 20.20 -4.26 -14.84
C GLY A 203 19.94 -5.75 -15.12
N PHE A 204 20.69 -6.67 -14.48
CA PHE A 204 20.48 -8.10 -14.67
C PHE A 204 19.22 -8.55 -13.94
N SER A 205 18.26 -9.11 -14.69
CA SER A 205 16.98 -9.60 -14.17
C SER A 205 16.48 -10.79 -15.00
N CYS A 206 15.53 -11.53 -14.46
CA CYS A 206 14.80 -12.61 -15.15
C CYS A 206 13.42 -12.80 -14.49
N GLY A 207 12.72 -13.90 -14.77
CA GLY A 207 11.39 -14.19 -14.21
C GLY A 207 11.38 -14.43 -12.68
N GLU A 208 12.55 -14.66 -12.06
CA GLU A 208 12.69 -14.94 -10.62
C GLU A 208 13.56 -13.91 -9.87
N GLU A 209 14.15 -12.97 -10.58
CA GLU A 209 15.07 -11.97 -10.03
C GLU A 209 14.65 -10.55 -10.44
N PRO A 210 14.72 -9.56 -9.56
CA PRO A 210 15.66 -9.44 -8.42
C PRO A 210 15.11 -9.83 -7.03
N GLU A 211 13.90 -10.33 -6.89
CA GLU A 211 13.27 -10.56 -5.58
C GLU A 211 14.02 -11.54 -4.70
N HIS A 212 14.56 -12.64 -5.26
CA HIS A 212 15.40 -13.57 -4.52
C HIS A 212 16.67 -12.91 -3.99
N ALA A 213 17.43 -12.25 -4.88
CA ALA A 213 18.69 -11.61 -4.53
C ALA A 213 18.51 -10.54 -3.43
N LEU A 214 17.49 -9.70 -3.57
CA LEU A 214 17.19 -8.66 -2.58
C LEU A 214 16.86 -9.28 -1.22
N SER A 215 16.08 -10.37 -1.18
CA SER A 215 15.73 -11.05 0.07
C SER A 215 16.93 -11.65 0.80
N ARG A 216 17.96 -12.10 0.05
CA ARG A 216 19.17 -12.73 0.59
C ARG A 216 20.14 -11.77 1.27
N VAL A 217 20.08 -10.48 0.93
CA VAL A 217 20.99 -9.45 1.50
C VAL A 217 20.36 -8.59 2.59
N LEU A 218 19.14 -8.89 3.03
CA LEU A 218 18.46 -8.11 4.08
C LEU A 218 19.27 -8.11 5.38
N VAL A 219 19.66 -9.28 5.91
CA VAL A 219 20.48 -9.41 7.11
C VAL A 219 21.92 -8.91 6.89
N PRO A 220 22.61 -9.25 5.78
CA PRO A 220 23.88 -8.63 5.41
C PRO A 220 23.90 -7.09 5.46
N TYR A 221 22.89 -6.43 4.90
CA TYR A 221 22.78 -4.96 4.97
C TYR A 221 22.63 -4.47 6.41
N LEU A 222 21.79 -5.13 7.23
CA LEU A 222 21.62 -4.77 8.65
C LEU A 222 22.95 -4.86 9.41
N ARG A 223 23.71 -5.95 9.26
CA ARG A 223 25.02 -6.15 9.88
C ARG A 223 26.07 -5.16 9.39
N ALA A 224 25.97 -4.72 8.14
CA ALA A 224 26.81 -3.68 7.58
C ALA A 224 26.42 -2.25 8.03
N GLY A 225 25.33 -2.06 8.79
CA GLY A 225 24.80 -0.76 9.21
C GLY A 225 24.14 0.04 8.08
N ARG A 226 23.80 -0.60 6.95
CA ARG A 226 23.21 0.00 5.76
C ARG A 226 21.68 -0.11 5.81
N PHE A 227 21.09 0.61 6.75
CA PHE A 227 19.67 0.44 7.10
C PHE A 227 18.69 0.91 6.02
N ASP A 228 19.01 1.98 5.29
CA ASP A 228 18.16 2.48 4.19
C ASP A 228 18.15 1.48 3.01
N ASP A 229 19.31 0.90 2.69
CA ASP A 229 19.42 -0.14 1.66
C ASP A 229 18.68 -1.41 2.06
N ALA A 230 18.78 -1.83 3.33
CA ALA A 230 18.06 -2.96 3.88
C ALA A 230 16.53 -2.75 3.80
N ARG A 231 16.07 -1.53 4.15
CA ARG A 231 14.65 -1.15 4.07
C ARG A 231 14.14 -1.16 2.63
N SER A 232 14.87 -0.54 1.71
CA SER A 232 14.52 -0.50 0.29
C SER A 232 14.48 -1.91 -0.33
N ALA A 233 15.50 -2.73 -0.05
CA ALA A 233 15.56 -4.13 -0.48
C ALA A 233 14.36 -4.94 0.04
N HIS A 234 13.97 -4.78 1.33
CA HIS A 234 12.81 -5.45 1.92
C HIS A 234 11.51 -5.06 1.20
N LEU A 235 11.22 -3.75 1.09
CA LEU A 235 9.99 -3.27 0.49
C LEU A 235 9.84 -3.73 -0.97
N ARG A 236 10.93 -3.69 -1.73
CA ARG A 236 10.96 -4.12 -3.12
C ARG A 236 10.82 -5.63 -3.27
N SER A 237 11.62 -6.41 -2.54
CA SER A 237 11.58 -7.88 -2.57
C SER A 237 10.21 -8.41 -2.15
N TYR A 238 9.66 -7.91 -1.04
CA TYR A 238 8.36 -8.36 -0.55
C TYR A 238 7.23 -8.02 -1.53
N ARG A 239 7.22 -6.80 -2.11
CA ARG A 239 6.20 -6.40 -3.09
C ARG A 239 6.18 -7.32 -4.32
N LEU A 240 7.35 -7.74 -4.82
CA LEU A 240 7.46 -8.63 -5.96
C LEU A 240 7.07 -10.07 -5.64
N ALA A 241 7.30 -10.51 -4.39
CA ALA A 241 7.13 -11.91 -4.00
C ALA A 241 5.74 -12.24 -3.41
N LYS A 242 5.03 -11.27 -2.83
CA LYS A 242 3.88 -11.47 -1.92
C LYS A 242 2.63 -12.11 -2.52
N ASP A 243 2.54 -12.26 -3.83
CA ASP A 243 1.34 -12.74 -4.53
C ASP A 243 1.54 -14.11 -5.22
N ASN A 244 2.76 -14.65 -5.19
CA ASN A 244 3.07 -15.97 -5.72
C ASN A 244 3.50 -16.94 -4.59
N PRO A 245 2.72 -18.02 -4.29
CA PRO A 245 3.06 -18.99 -3.25
C PRO A 245 4.42 -19.68 -3.43
N ASP A 246 4.95 -19.78 -4.64
CA ASP A 246 6.29 -20.35 -4.89
C ASP A 246 7.40 -19.50 -4.28
N ASN A 247 7.13 -18.23 -4.02
CA ASN A 247 8.04 -17.29 -3.36
C ASN A 247 8.06 -17.40 -1.82
N LEU A 248 7.55 -18.49 -1.25
CA LEU A 248 7.42 -18.66 0.20
C LEU A 248 8.78 -18.48 0.94
N ARG A 249 9.90 -18.89 0.36
CA ARG A 249 11.24 -18.68 0.92
C ARG A 249 11.66 -17.20 0.92
N ILE A 250 11.31 -16.44 -0.12
CA ILE A 250 11.57 -14.99 -0.19
C ILE A 250 10.77 -14.27 0.90
N VAL A 251 9.49 -14.64 1.03
CA VAL A 251 8.60 -14.10 2.07
C VAL A 251 9.15 -14.43 3.47
N ALA A 252 9.65 -15.63 3.70
CA ALA A 252 10.28 -16.02 4.96
C ALA A 252 11.44 -15.09 5.36
N ASN A 253 12.34 -14.77 4.42
CA ASN A 253 13.43 -13.83 4.67
C ASN A 253 12.93 -12.42 5.04
N ASN A 254 11.87 -11.95 4.37
CA ASN A 254 11.25 -10.66 4.64
C ASN A 254 10.54 -10.62 6.02
N ILE A 255 9.95 -11.73 6.45
CA ILE A 255 9.36 -11.87 7.80
C ILE A 255 10.45 -11.81 8.88
N VAL A 256 11.56 -12.52 8.69
CA VAL A 256 12.72 -12.45 9.60
C VAL A 256 13.24 -11.01 9.70
N PHE A 257 13.39 -10.32 8.57
CA PHE A 257 13.82 -8.92 8.54
C PHE A 257 12.88 -8.03 9.36
N ALA A 258 11.55 -8.10 9.14
CA ALA A 258 10.58 -7.30 9.89
C ALA A 258 10.66 -7.57 11.41
N ALA A 259 10.85 -8.84 11.80
CA ALA A 259 10.99 -9.25 13.18
C ALA A 259 12.30 -8.76 13.83
N LEU A 260 13.41 -8.63 13.06
CA LEU A 260 14.69 -8.12 13.52
C LEU A 260 14.75 -6.60 13.70
N THR A 261 13.87 -5.89 13.01
CA THR A 261 13.95 -4.44 12.81
C THR A 261 12.92 -3.64 13.61
N GLY A 262 12.32 -4.25 14.67
CA GLY A 262 11.33 -3.59 15.53
C GLY A 262 9.96 -3.42 14.86
N ASN A 263 9.67 -4.18 13.82
CA ASN A 263 8.39 -4.15 13.10
C ASN A 263 7.56 -5.42 13.36
N GLU A 264 7.42 -5.80 14.63
CA GLU A 264 6.79 -7.06 15.05
C GLU A 264 5.32 -7.16 14.61
N ALA A 265 4.58 -6.05 14.61
CA ALA A 265 3.20 -6.05 14.12
C ALA A 265 3.10 -6.34 12.63
N ARG A 266 4.05 -5.83 11.82
CA ARG A 266 4.18 -6.14 10.40
C ARG A 266 4.59 -7.60 10.19
N ALA A 267 5.54 -8.09 10.98
CA ALA A 267 5.94 -9.49 10.94
C ALA A 267 4.74 -10.42 11.20
N LEU A 268 3.90 -10.12 12.19
CA LEU A 268 2.67 -10.85 12.48
C LEU A 268 1.68 -10.79 11.30
N ALA A 269 1.44 -9.62 10.72
CA ALA A 269 0.55 -9.47 9.57
C ALA A 269 1.03 -10.28 8.35
N HIS A 270 2.36 -10.33 8.12
CA HIS A 270 2.93 -11.17 7.07
C HIS A 270 2.79 -12.67 7.38
N VAL A 271 2.97 -13.08 8.62
CA VAL A 271 2.71 -14.47 9.03
C VAL A 271 1.26 -14.83 8.73
N GLU A 272 0.29 -14.05 9.18
CA GLU A 272 -1.15 -14.28 8.95
C GLU A 272 -1.49 -14.37 7.45
N ARG A 273 -0.94 -13.47 6.63
CA ARG A 273 -1.16 -13.46 5.18
C ARG A 273 -0.67 -14.75 4.50
N HIS A 274 0.50 -15.27 4.92
CA HIS A 274 1.19 -16.33 4.20
C HIS A 274 1.06 -17.72 4.86
N LEU A 275 0.42 -17.84 6.01
CA LEU A 275 0.11 -19.15 6.62
C LEU A 275 -0.59 -20.11 5.64
N PRO A 276 -1.58 -19.71 4.83
CA PRO A 276 -2.23 -20.61 3.87
C PRO A 276 -1.29 -21.20 2.81
N TRP A 277 -0.16 -20.54 2.54
CA TRP A 277 0.82 -20.99 1.55
C TRP A 277 1.56 -22.26 1.96
N LEU A 278 1.58 -22.62 3.26
CA LEU A 278 2.09 -23.91 3.72
C LEU A 278 1.31 -25.11 3.15
N ALA A 279 0.08 -24.89 2.67
CA ALA A 279 -0.72 -25.93 2.01
C ALA A 279 -0.46 -26.03 0.49
N HIS A 280 0.36 -25.11 -0.07
CA HIS A 280 0.76 -25.12 -1.47
C HIS A 280 1.96 -26.04 -1.69
N ASP A 281 2.06 -26.68 -2.84
CA ASP A 281 3.10 -27.61 -3.28
C ASP A 281 3.70 -28.51 -2.17
N GLY A 282 3.02 -29.58 -1.86
CA GLY A 282 3.43 -30.52 -0.79
C GLY A 282 4.78 -31.22 -1.01
N LEU A 283 5.45 -31.05 -2.16
CA LEU A 283 6.78 -31.55 -2.44
C LEU A 283 7.88 -30.49 -2.24
N ASN A 284 7.54 -29.21 -2.16
CA ASN A 284 8.49 -28.13 -1.84
C ASN A 284 8.68 -27.98 -0.32
N VAL A 285 9.12 -29.09 0.31
CA VAL A 285 9.22 -29.21 1.78
C VAL A 285 10.29 -28.28 2.37
N ASP A 286 11.33 -27.96 1.58
CA ASP A 286 12.39 -27.04 2.00
C ASP A 286 11.86 -25.59 2.14
N ALA A 287 10.97 -25.14 1.25
CA ALA A 287 10.33 -23.84 1.42
C ALA A 287 9.41 -23.81 2.66
N HIS A 288 8.69 -24.90 2.94
CA HIS A 288 7.91 -25.02 4.18
C HIS A 288 8.80 -24.97 5.43
N PHE A 289 9.96 -25.63 5.42
CA PHE A 289 10.94 -25.57 6.50
C PHE A 289 11.40 -24.13 6.77
N ALA A 290 11.77 -23.40 5.72
CA ALA A 290 12.22 -22.02 5.83
C ALA A 290 11.12 -21.10 6.37
N ALA A 291 9.89 -21.26 5.87
CA ALA A 291 8.74 -20.47 6.31
C ALA A 291 8.38 -20.75 7.77
N LEU A 292 8.29 -22.01 8.18
CA LEU A 292 7.98 -22.39 9.56
C LEU A 292 9.02 -21.83 10.55
N ALA A 293 10.30 -21.88 10.21
CA ALA A 293 11.36 -21.30 11.04
C ALA A 293 11.24 -19.75 11.14
N ALA A 294 10.91 -19.07 10.03
CA ALA A 294 10.71 -17.64 9.99
C ALA A 294 9.45 -17.21 10.78
N PHE A 295 8.35 -17.96 10.62
CA PHE A 295 7.09 -17.70 11.36
C PHE A 295 7.32 -17.86 12.87
N ALA A 296 7.98 -18.96 13.28
CA ALA A 296 8.30 -19.20 14.67
C ALA A 296 9.16 -18.08 15.26
N PHE A 297 10.22 -17.67 14.55
CA PHE A 297 11.08 -16.58 14.96
C PHE A 297 10.32 -15.26 15.10
N ALA A 298 9.48 -14.92 14.12
CA ALA A 298 8.68 -13.67 14.16
C ALA A 298 7.71 -13.67 15.33
N LEU A 299 7.01 -14.79 15.59
CA LEU A 299 6.05 -14.90 16.69
C LEU A 299 6.76 -14.89 18.06
N ASP A 300 7.99 -15.42 18.17
CA ASP A 300 8.83 -15.24 19.37
C ASP A 300 9.16 -13.76 19.60
N ARG A 301 9.48 -12.99 18.54
CA ARG A 301 9.72 -11.53 18.65
C ARG A 301 8.48 -10.79 19.06
N VAL A 302 7.30 -11.14 18.50
CA VAL A 302 6.00 -10.59 18.91
C VAL A 302 5.76 -10.85 20.41
N SER A 303 6.07 -12.06 20.88
CA SER A 303 5.93 -12.43 22.29
C SER A 303 6.93 -11.67 23.18
N ALA A 304 8.18 -11.52 22.75
CA ALA A 304 9.20 -10.75 23.47
C ALA A 304 8.85 -9.26 23.56
N ALA A 305 8.12 -8.71 22.59
CA ALA A 305 7.58 -7.36 22.60
C ALA A 305 6.36 -7.19 23.54
N GLY A 306 5.92 -8.25 24.22
CA GLY A 306 4.80 -8.22 25.17
C GLY A 306 3.43 -8.60 24.58
N HIS A 307 3.39 -9.09 23.34
CA HIS A 307 2.17 -9.41 22.60
C HIS A 307 1.98 -10.92 22.35
N GLY A 308 2.53 -11.79 23.21
CA GLY A 308 2.44 -13.25 23.08
C GLY A 308 1.00 -13.79 23.05
N GLY A 309 0.06 -13.14 23.72
CA GLY A 309 -1.36 -13.48 23.70
C GLY A 309 -2.14 -12.92 22.48
N ALA A 310 -1.47 -12.29 21.49
CA ALA A 310 -2.13 -11.82 20.28
C ALA A 310 -2.64 -13.02 19.44
N THR A 311 -3.94 -13.01 19.10
CA THR A 311 -4.51 -14.04 18.21
C THR A 311 -3.90 -13.97 16.82
N VAL A 312 -3.52 -15.15 16.27
CA VAL A 312 -2.97 -15.28 14.92
C VAL A 312 -4.08 -15.79 13.99
N ARG A 313 -4.54 -14.92 13.10
CA ARG A 313 -5.64 -15.22 12.17
C ARG A 313 -5.25 -16.27 11.13
N GLY A 314 -6.17 -17.18 10.84
CA GLY A 314 -5.97 -18.21 9.82
C GLY A 314 -5.15 -19.42 10.25
N ALA A 315 -4.60 -19.43 11.47
CA ALA A 315 -3.81 -20.54 11.99
C ALA A 315 -4.66 -21.78 12.35
N ASP A 316 -5.95 -21.62 12.55
CA ASP A 316 -6.95 -22.65 12.85
C ASP A 316 -7.47 -23.38 11.59
N SER A 317 -6.94 -23.08 10.42
CA SER A 317 -7.32 -23.76 9.17
C SER A 317 -7.04 -25.25 9.22
N ALA A 318 -8.01 -26.07 8.81
CA ALA A 318 -7.86 -27.53 8.76
C ALA A 318 -6.69 -28.00 7.89
N ALA A 319 -6.30 -27.22 6.86
CA ALA A 319 -5.15 -27.52 6.01
C ALA A 319 -3.81 -27.42 6.75
N LEU A 320 -3.74 -26.67 7.84
CA LEU A 320 -2.53 -26.45 8.64
C LEU A 320 -2.37 -27.42 9.81
N THR A 321 -3.38 -28.25 10.09
CA THR A 321 -3.34 -29.24 11.20
C THR A 321 -2.16 -30.23 11.04
N THR A 322 -1.73 -30.53 9.83
CA THR A 322 -0.57 -31.40 9.56
C THR A 322 0.75 -30.79 10.03
N PHE A 323 0.85 -29.47 10.10
CA PHE A 323 2.01 -28.75 10.57
C PHE A 323 1.96 -28.51 12.09
N PHE A 324 0.84 -27.97 12.58
CA PHE A 324 0.74 -27.45 13.94
C PHE A 324 0.03 -28.39 14.92
N GLY A 325 -0.71 -29.39 14.43
CA GLY A 325 -1.56 -30.23 15.26
C GLY A 325 -2.92 -29.61 15.53
N GLU A 326 -3.71 -30.26 16.43
CA GLU A 326 -4.98 -29.74 16.92
C GLU A 326 -4.74 -28.76 18.10
N HIS A 327 -5.55 -27.71 18.22
CA HIS A 327 -5.49 -26.73 19.29
C HIS A 327 -6.88 -26.39 19.82
N ASP A 328 -7.01 -26.25 21.14
CA ASP A 328 -8.27 -25.87 21.77
C ASP A 328 -8.46 -24.35 21.74
N GLY A 329 -9.29 -23.84 20.84
CA GLY A 329 -9.54 -22.41 20.65
C GLY A 329 -8.62 -21.77 19.60
N PRO A 330 -8.66 -20.44 19.46
CA PRO A 330 -7.82 -19.74 18.52
C PRO A 330 -6.36 -19.77 18.94
N TRP A 331 -5.45 -19.90 17.98
CA TRP A 331 -4.02 -19.84 18.22
C TRP A 331 -3.58 -18.44 18.67
N ASP A 332 -2.81 -18.34 19.73
CA ASP A 332 -2.06 -17.13 20.04
C ASP A 332 -0.61 -17.19 19.53
N ALA A 333 0.08 -16.04 19.56
CA ALA A 333 1.41 -15.94 19.00
C ALA A 333 2.42 -16.84 19.72
N ALA A 334 2.34 -17.02 21.03
CA ALA A 334 3.26 -17.84 21.80
C ALA A 334 3.08 -19.33 21.53
N ASP A 335 1.83 -19.81 21.50
CA ASP A 335 1.53 -21.22 21.28
C ASP A 335 1.83 -21.61 19.82
N LEU A 336 1.49 -20.74 18.85
CA LEU A 336 1.81 -21.00 17.45
C LEU A 336 3.33 -20.97 17.18
N ALA A 337 4.08 -20.09 17.86
CA ALA A 337 5.55 -20.09 17.75
C ALA A 337 6.15 -21.45 18.15
N ALA A 338 5.68 -22.00 19.27
CA ALA A 338 6.14 -23.30 19.75
C ALA A 338 5.79 -24.44 18.76
N ALA A 339 4.58 -24.42 18.20
CA ALA A 339 4.14 -25.40 17.21
C ALA A 339 4.94 -25.28 15.88
N ALA A 340 5.21 -24.06 15.42
CA ALA A 340 5.98 -23.80 14.21
C ALA A 340 7.46 -24.24 14.35
N TRP A 341 8.10 -23.96 15.51
CA TRP A 341 9.44 -24.50 15.80
C TRP A 341 9.46 -26.04 15.79
N ALA A 342 8.47 -26.68 16.44
CA ALA A 342 8.39 -28.13 16.45
C ALA A 342 8.19 -28.73 15.05
N ALA A 343 7.42 -28.08 14.19
CA ALA A 343 7.24 -28.47 12.80
C ALA A 343 8.54 -28.32 11.98
N ALA A 344 9.22 -27.18 12.11
CA ALA A 344 10.49 -26.94 11.44
C ALA A 344 11.58 -27.95 11.90
N GLU A 345 11.67 -28.25 13.20
CA GLU A 345 12.60 -29.26 13.75
C GLU A 345 12.30 -30.65 13.18
N ARG A 346 11.05 -31.04 13.08
CA ARG A 346 10.63 -32.32 12.52
C ARG A 346 11.06 -32.46 11.06
N ILE A 347 10.78 -31.45 10.24
CA ILE A 347 11.12 -31.42 8.82
C ILE A 347 12.65 -31.39 8.66
N GLY A 348 13.36 -30.51 9.38
CA GLY A 348 14.81 -30.43 9.33
C GLY A 348 15.51 -31.75 9.69
N ALA A 349 14.98 -32.48 10.70
CA ALA A 349 15.51 -33.79 11.07
C ALA A 349 15.31 -34.87 9.99
N GLU A 350 14.28 -34.74 9.14
CA GLU A 350 14.08 -35.65 7.99
C GLU A 350 15.12 -35.40 6.90
N PHE A 351 15.41 -34.13 6.58
CA PHE A 351 16.48 -33.75 5.65
C PHE A 351 17.86 -34.17 6.18
N ASP A 352 18.20 -33.82 7.42
CA ASP A 352 19.51 -34.17 8.01
C ASP A 352 19.75 -35.70 8.05
N ARG A 353 18.70 -36.49 8.29
CA ARG A 353 18.75 -37.95 8.24
C ARG A 353 18.97 -38.44 6.81
N ARG A 354 18.29 -37.83 5.82
CA ARG A 354 18.50 -38.20 4.41
C ARG A 354 19.93 -37.92 3.96
N ASP A 355 20.44 -36.73 4.28
CA ASP A 355 21.74 -36.24 3.79
C ASP A 355 22.92 -36.72 4.61
N GLY A 356 22.67 -37.27 5.82
CA GLY A 356 23.72 -37.69 6.76
C GLY A 356 24.53 -36.51 7.31
N THR A 357 23.92 -35.34 7.42
CA THR A 357 24.53 -34.09 7.88
C THR A 357 23.71 -33.46 9.02
N GLU A 358 24.12 -32.28 9.48
CA GLU A 358 23.38 -31.43 10.40
C GLU A 358 23.07 -30.04 9.75
N GLY A 359 22.86 -29.99 8.46
CA GLY A 359 22.68 -28.78 7.69
C GLY A 359 21.48 -27.97 8.15
N HIS A 360 20.31 -28.61 8.25
CA HIS A 360 19.05 -27.99 8.67
C HIS A 360 19.07 -27.67 10.17
N ALA A 361 19.62 -28.51 11.01
CA ALA A 361 19.79 -28.19 12.43
C ALA A 361 20.67 -26.94 12.64
N ARG A 362 21.78 -26.78 11.88
CA ARG A 362 22.60 -25.56 11.91
C ARG A 362 21.81 -24.33 11.39
N SER A 363 20.98 -24.49 10.37
CA SER A 363 20.14 -23.41 9.85
C SER A 363 19.13 -22.91 10.91
N LEU A 364 18.47 -23.83 11.62
CA LEU A 364 17.57 -23.45 12.75
C LEU A 364 18.35 -22.76 13.87
N ALA A 365 19.54 -23.28 14.23
CA ALA A 365 20.38 -22.67 15.26
C ALA A 365 20.80 -21.24 14.88
N ARG A 366 21.10 -20.98 13.60
CA ARG A 366 21.44 -19.66 13.08
C ARG A 366 20.25 -18.70 13.15
N ILE A 367 19.05 -19.13 12.74
CA ILE A 367 17.83 -18.28 12.83
C ILE A 367 17.54 -17.95 14.29
N ARG A 368 17.67 -18.93 15.22
CA ARG A 368 17.48 -18.66 16.67
C ARG A 368 18.51 -17.70 17.23
N ALA A 369 19.76 -17.76 16.77
CA ALA A 369 20.82 -16.85 17.20
C ALA A 369 20.55 -15.39 16.82
N LEU A 370 19.74 -15.14 15.78
CA LEU A 370 19.29 -13.80 15.41
C LEU A 370 18.45 -13.14 16.52
N ALA A 371 17.95 -13.88 17.51
CA ALA A 371 17.24 -13.31 18.65
C ALA A 371 18.10 -12.35 19.48
N ASP A 372 19.42 -12.51 19.46
CA ASP A 372 20.37 -11.63 20.12
C ASP A 372 20.68 -10.35 19.32
N GLU A 373 20.25 -10.29 18.06
CA GLU A 373 20.38 -9.13 17.18
C GLU A 373 19.10 -8.29 17.21
N HIS A 374 19.25 -6.96 17.23
CA HIS A 374 18.13 -6.03 17.12
C HIS A 374 18.59 -4.76 16.41
N TYR A 375 17.78 -4.31 15.46
CA TYR A 375 18.04 -3.13 14.66
C TYR A 375 16.82 -2.21 14.68
N ASP A 376 17.02 -0.91 14.77
CA ASP A 376 15.93 0.08 14.69
C ASP A 376 15.82 0.59 13.24
N VAL A 377 15.01 -0.10 12.45
CA VAL A 377 14.72 0.27 11.05
C VAL A 377 13.21 0.36 10.89
N PRO A 378 12.59 1.48 11.25
CA PRO A 378 11.14 1.59 11.23
C PRO A 378 10.60 1.54 9.80
N ILE A 379 9.73 0.57 9.57
CA ILE A 379 8.86 0.50 8.39
C ILE A 379 7.48 0.93 8.87
N ARG A 380 7.13 2.17 8.59
CA ARG A 380 6.09 2.92 9.31
C ARG A 380 4.63 2.50 9.04
N SER A 381 4.35 1.34 8.44
CA SER A 381 2.96 0.93 8.14
C SER A 381 2.24 0.19 9.28
N ASP A 382 2.94 -0.54 10.15
CA ASP A 382 2.34 -1.36 11.21
C ASP A 382 3.03 -1.15 12.56
N ALA A 383 2.33 -1.16 13.67
CA ALA A 383 2.84 -1.29 15.03
C ALA A 383 1.70 -1.70 15.98
N PHE A 384 1.97 -2.38 17.07
CA PHE A 384 0.98 -2.59 18.11
C PHE A 384 0.59 -1.25 18.75
N VAL A 385 -0.71 -1.01 18.89
CA VAL A 385 -1.20 0.19 19.62
C VAL A 385 -1.30 -0.16 21.08
N SER A 386 -0.44 0.42 21.92
CA SER A 386 -0.75 0.50 23.32
C SER A 386 -1.74 1.66 23.50
N THR A 387 -3.03 1.34 23.60
CA THR A 387 -3.98 2.29 24.17
C THR A 387 -3.62 2.41 25.65
N PRO A 388 -3.49 3.63 26.19
CA PRO A 388 -3.37 3.79 27.64
C PRO A 388 -4.55 3.07 28.30
N ASP A 389 -4.29 2.25 29.32
CA ASP A 389 -5.34 1.59 30.06
C ASP A 389 -6.33 2.66 30.52
N ALA A 390 -7.59 2.50 30.15
CA ALA A 390 -8.64 3.37 30.62
C ALA A 390 -8.69 3.27 32.17
N THR A 391 -8.63 4.40 32.85
CA THR A 391 -8.64 4.41 34.32
C THR A 391 -9.88 3.70 34.83
N THR A 392 -9.75 2.64 35.63
CA THR A 392 -10.89 1.91 36.18
C THR A 392 -11.62 2.79 37.18
N PRO A 393 -12.94 3.08 36.98
CA PRO A 393 -13.71 3.85 37.96
C PRO A 393 -13.76 3.20 39.36
N ALA A 394 -13.73 4.01 40.40
CA ALA A 394 -13.57 3.54 41.78
C ALA A 394 -14.88 3.00 42.40
N ASP A 395 -16.03 3.56 42.02
CA ASP A 395 -17.35 3.27 42.60
C ASP A 395 -18.47 3.38 41.54
N ALA A 396 -19.71 3.12 41.95
CA ALA A 396 -20.88 3.13 41.06
C ALA A 396 -21.17 4.54 40.48
N ASP A 397 -20.91 5.62 41.24
CA ASP A 397 -21.10 6.97 40.73
C ASP A 397 -20.06 7.32 39.64
N ALA A 398 -18.80 6.94 39.84
CA ALA A 398 -17.77 7.08 38.81
C ALA A 398 -18.05 6.20 37.56
N TRP A 399 -18.63 5.02 37.74
CA TRP A 399 -19.11 4.19 36.63
C TRP A 399 -20.32 4.83 35.91
N PHE A 400 -21.23 5.49 36.65
CA PHE A 400 -22.30 6.28 36.06
C PHE A 400 -21.73 7.38 35.14
N ASP A 401 -20.79 8.21 35.67
CA ASP A 401 -20.18 9.24 34.86
C ASP A 401 -19.50 8.69 33.60
N ARG A 402 -18.76 7.58 33.75
CA ARG A 402 -18.12 6.89 32.61
C ARG A 402 -19.14 6.40 31.57
N ALA A 403 -20.21 5.76 31.98
CA ALA A 403 -21.25 5.27 31.07
C ALA A 403 -21.92 6.43 30.32
N MET A 404 -22.20 7.55 31.03
CA MET A 404 -22.79 8.73 30.42
C MET A 404 -21.86 9.40 29.41
N GLU A 405 -20.54 9.41 29.67
CA GLU A 405 -19.54 9.95 28.74
C GLU A 405 -19.36 9.05 27.50
N LEU A 406 -19.30 7.71 27.67
CA LEU A 406 -19.20 6.76 26.56
C LEU A 406 -20.43 6.86 25.62
N ALA A 407 -21.62 6.97 26.18
CA ALA A 407 -22.87 7.08 25.41
C ALA A 407 -22.91 8.34 24.53
N GLN A 408 -22.27 9.46 24.94
CA GLN A 408 -22.18 10.67 24.11
C GLN A 408 -21.46 10.45 22.78
N PHE A 409 -20.61 9.41 22.69
CA PHE A 409 -19.83 9.08 21.50
C PHE A 409 -20.40 7.89 20.72
N GLY A 410 -21.58 7.39 21.09
CA GLY A 410 -22.13 6.19 20.44
C GLY A 410 -21.30 4.94 20.68
N ALA A 411 -20.49 4.90 21.75
CA ALA A 411 -19.68 3.76 22.15
C ALA A 411 -20.57 2.71 22.85
N GLU A 412 -21.44 2.05 22.09
CA GLU A 412 -22.52 1.20 22.57
C GLU A 412 -21.99 -0.02 23.34
N GLN A 413 -20.97 -0.68 22.83
CA GLN A 413 -20.37 -1.88 23.42
C GLN A 413 -19.67 -1.55 24.75
N GLU A 414 -18.87 -0.51 24.76
CA GLU A 414 -18.16 -0.04 25.96
C GLU A 414 -19.15 0.49 27.02
N THR A 415 -20.22 1.17 26.58
CA THR A 415 -21.30 1.61 27.47
C THR A 415 -22.01 0.41 28.10
N LEU A 416 -22.38 -0.61 27.29
CA LEU A 416 -22.99 -1.85 27.79
C LEU A 416 -22.06 -2.59 28.78
N HIS A 417 -20.75 -2.53 28.59
CA HIS A 417 -19.76 -3.10 29.51
C HIS A 417 -19.70 -2.32 30.85
N ALA A 418 -19.84 -1.00 30.83
CA ALA A 418 -19.83 -0.14 32.01
C ALA A 418 -21.13 -0.23 32.83
N LEU A 419 -22.29 -0.47 32.17
CA LEU A 419 -23.62 -0.44 32.77
C LEU A 419 -23.81 -1.34 34.01
N PRO A 420 -23.35 -2.62 34.05
CA PRO A 420 -23.57 -3.48 35.21
C PRO A 420 -23.09 -2.90 36.54
N ARG A 421 -21.97 -2.20 36.53
CA ARG A 421 -21.40 -1.54 37.70
C ARG A 421 -22.02 -0.16 37.94
N ALA A 422 -22.34 0.56 36.89
CA ALA A 422 -23.04 1.84 36.99
C ALA A 422 -24.45 1.68 37.59
N LEU A 423 -25.19 0.62 37.28
CA LEU A 423 -26.54 0.33 37.75
C LEU A 423 -26.62 0.05 39.27
N GLU A 424 -25.45 -0.04 39.98
CA GLU A 424 -25.38 -0.15 41.43
C GLU A 424 -25.60 1.19 42.17
N VAL A 425 -25.81 2.29 41.41
CA VAL A 425 -26.10 3.63 42.01
C VAL A 425 -27.33 3.61 42.89
N GLN A 426 -27.29 4.36 43.97
CA GLN A 426 -28.40 4.46 44.95
C GLN A 426 -29.36 5.61 44.62
N ASP A 427 -28.96 6.57 43.79
CA ASP A 427 -29.78 7.70 43.37
C ASP A 427 -30.80 7.26 42.30
N PRO A 428 -32.12 7.36 42.57
CA PRO A 428 -33.14 6.97 41.59
C PRO A 428 -33.09 7.77 40.29
N ALA A 429 -32.66 9.03 40.33
CA ALA A 429 -32.55 9.86 39.14
C ALA A 429 -31.41 9.39 38.22
N LYS A 430 -30.25 9.04 38.80
CA LYS A 430 -29.14 8.43 38.06
C LYS A 430 -29.52 7.05 37.51
N LEU A 431 -30.19 6.23 38.31
CA LEU A 431 -30.71 4.92 37.87
C LEU A 431 -31.64 5.06 36.68
N ALA A 432 -32.55 6.02 36.76
CA ALA A 432 -33.45 6.31 35.68
C ALA A 432 -32.72 6.69 34.38
N GLN A 433 -31.67 7.49 34.44
CA GLN A 433 -30.85 7.87 33.27
C GLN A 433 -30.09 6.68 32.67
N LEU A 434 -29.49 5.82 33.50
CA LEU A 434 -28.81 4.59 33.03
C LEU A 434 -29.77 3.63 32.33
N LEU A 435 -30.98 3.45 32.86
CA LEU A 435 -31.99 2.62 32.24
C LEU A 435 -32.47 3.21 30.92
N SER A 436 -32.63 4.53 30.80
CA SER A 436 -32.91 5.23 29.54
C SER A 436 -31.85 4.91 28.48
N MET A 437 -30.60 5.08 28.86
CA MET A 437 -29.45 4.79 27.99
C MET A 437 -29.43 3.34 27.52
N ARG A 438 -29.61 2.39 28.44
CA ARG A 438 -29.67 0.97 28.12
C ARG A 438 -30.82 0.65 27.18
N LEU A 439 -32.01 1.23 27.41
CA LEU A 439 -33.15 1.09 26.52
C LEU A 439 -32.87 1.60 25.13
N GLY A 440 -32.31 2.79 24.98
CA GLY A 440 -31.90 3.36 23.70
C GLY A 440 -30.91 2.49 22.94
N ILE A 441 -29.85 1.99 23.61
CA ILE A 441 -28.85 1.08 23.00
C ILE A 441 -29.49 -0.24 22.56
N LEU A 442 -30.36 -0.85 23.39
CA LEU A 442 -31.03 -2.11 23.02
C LEU A 442 -31.94 -1.95 21.81
N ILE A 443 -32.61 -0.79 21.68
CA ILE A 443 -33.45 -0.48 20.52
C ILE A 443 -32.58 -0.28 19.28
N ALA A 444 -31.47 0.44 19.40
CA ALA A 444 -30.52 0.65 18.30
C ALA A 444 -29.89 -0.67 17.80
N LEU A 445 -29.74 -1.66 18.70
CA LEU A 445 -29.24 -3.01 18.39
C LEU A 445 -30.33 -4.00 17.93
N ASP A 446 -31.56 -3.52 17.65
CA ASP A 446 -32.74 -4.34 17.27
C ASP A 446 -33.16 -5.39 18.32
N ARG A 447 -32.91 -5.09 19.62
CA ARG A 447 -33.21 -5.94 20.78
C ARG A 447 -34.43 -5.41 21.54
N ALA A 448 -35.53 -5.10 20.83
CA ALA A 448 -36.72 -4.43 21.37
C ALA A 448 -37.43 -5.25 22.48
N ASP A 449 -37.41 -6.58 22.43
CA ASP A 449 -38.02 -7.44 23.48
C ASP A 449 -37.30 -7.26 24.82
N GLU A 450 -35.97 -7.22 24.85
CA GLU A 450 -35.20 -6.98 26.07
C GLU A 450 -35.39 -5.55 26.60
N ALA A 451 -35.51 -4.58 25.69
CA ALA A 451 -35.87 -3.22 26.06
C ALA A 451 -37.26 -3.16 26.74
N ALA A 452 -38.24 -3.87 26.21
CA ALA A 452 -39.56 -3.90 26.76
C ALA A 452 -39.61 -4.45 28.22
N GLU A 453 -38.76 -5.45 28.51
CA GLU A 453 -38.62 -6.00 29.87
C GLU A 453 -38.06 -4.97 30.90
N LEU A 454 -37.27 -4.02 30.46
CA LEU A 454 -36.67 -3.00 31.31
C LEU A 454 -37.55 -1.78 31.56
N LEU A 455 -38.51 -1.50 30.69
CA LEU A 455 -39.37 -0.30 30.77
C LEU A 455 -40.09 -0.14 32.11
N PRO A 456 -40.69 -1.20 32.74
CA PRO A 456 -41.31 -1.07 34.04
C PRO A 456 -40.34 -0.56 35.14
N ALA A 457 -39.09 -1.12 35.16
CA ALA A 457 -38.08 -0.71 36.13
C ALA A 457 -37.64 0.76 35.90
N ARG A 458 -37.61 1.22 34.68
CA ARG A 458 -37.35 2.64 34.35
C ARG A 458 -38.46 3.55 34.85
N ILE A 459 -39.72 3.19 34.63
CA ILE A 459 -40.90 3.96 35.10
C ILE A 459 -40.91 4.03 36.63
N ASP A 460 -40.58 2.93 37.33
CA ASP A 460 -40.50 2.91 38.79
C ASP A 460 -39.34 3.81 39.28
N ALA A 461 -38.18 3.80 38.62
CA ALA A 461 -37.08 4.68 38.96
C ALA A 461 -37.44 6.17 38.78
N LEU A 462 -38.12 6.53 37.69
CA LEU A 462 -38.64 7.87 37.46
C LEU A 462 -39.57 8.35 38.57
N ARG A 463 -40.53 7.50 38.98
CA ARG A 463 -41.44 7.83 40.10
C ARG A 463 -40.69 7.97 41.44
N ALA A 464 -39.73 7.09 41.69
CA ALA A 464 -38.88 7.19 42.88
C ALA A 464 -38.02 8.48 42.91
N ALA A 465 -37.70 9.01 41.75
CA ALA A 465 -36.98 10.26 41.55
C ALA A 465 -37.91 11.52 41.59
N GLY A 466 -39.23 11.33 41.70
CA GLY A 466 -40.22 12.40 41.65
C GLY A 466 -40.45 12.98 40.24
N LEU A 467 -40.11 12.22 39.19
CA LEU A 467 -40.24 12.57 37.79
C LEU A 467 -41.54 12.00 37.19
N ASP A 468 -42.66 12.31 37.81
CA ASP A 468 -43.98 11.72 37.49
C ASP A 468 -44.42 12.03 36.06
N VAL A 469 -44.10 13.21 35.53
CA VAL A 469 -44.47 13.61 34.15
C VAL A 469 -43.80 12.64 33.13
N GLN A 470 -42.48 12.38 33.28
CA GLN A 470 -41.79 11.44 32.43
C GLN A 470 -42.31 9.99 32.59
N ALA A 471 -42.56 9.57 33.83
CA ALA A 471 -43.11 8.27 34.10
C ALA A 471 -44.47 8.03 33.44
N ASP A 472 -45.36 9.04 33.48
CA ASP A 472 -46.69 8.96 32.86
C ASP A 472 -46.61 9.00 31.31
N LEU A 473 -45.66 9.80 30.77
CA LEU A 473 -45.38 9.85 29.34
C LEU A 473 -44.87 8.49 28.83
N GLU A 474 -43.86 7.92 29.49
CA GLU A 474 -43.31 6.60 29.13
C GLU A 474 -44.33 5.46 29.34
N GLN A 475 -45.15 5.50 30.35
CA GLN A 475 -46.22 4.56 30.55
C GLN A 475 -47.24 4.61 29.42
N ARG A 476 -47.52 5.77 28.84
CA ARG A 476 -48.47 6.01 27.74
C ARG A 476 -47.91 5.61 26.38
N LEU A 477 -46.68 5.98 26.09
CA LEU A 477 -46.03 5.81 24.78
C LEU A 477 -45.14 4.56 24.66
N GLY A 478 -44.81 3.94 25.80
CA GLY A 478 -43.94 2.78 25.83
C GLY A 478 -42.55 3.05 25.25
N LEU A 479 -42.03 2.10 24.51
CA LEU A 479 -40.69 2.21 23.89
C LEU A 479 -40.61 3.30 22.80
N ALA A 480 -41.72 3.84 22.32
CA ALA A 480 -41.73 4.92 21.34
C ALA A 480 -41.06 6.23 21.85
N THR A 481 -40.89 6.38 23.18
CA THR A 481 -40.13 7.50 23.76
C THR A 481 -38.61 7.40 23.54
N PHE A 482 -38.10 6.21 23.15
CA PHE A 482 -36.67 5.97 22.99
C PHE A 482 -36.29 5.79 21.51
N GLY A 483 -35.85 6.85 20.86
CA GLY A 483 -35.20 6.76 19.55
C GLY A 483 -36.12 6.74 18.33
N LEU A 484 -37.43 6.84 18.47
CA LEU A 484 -38.34 6.87 17.35
C LEU A 484 -38.94 8.30 17.16
N ASN A 485 -38.55 8.94 16.07
CA ASN A 485 -39.17 10.18 15.63
C ASN A 485 -40.55 9.88 15.01
N THR A 486 -41.53 9.54 15.85
CA THR A 486 -42.89 9.27 15.39
C THR A 486 -43.80 10.49 15.59
N PRO A 487 -44.86 10.67 14.77
CA PRO A 487 -45.83 11.74 14.96
C PRO A 487 -46.47 11.73 16.35
N GLU A 488 -46.69 10.55 16.92
CA GLU A 488 -47.26 10.37 18.25
C GLU A 488 -46.32 10.88 19.36
N THR A 489 -45.01 10.54 19.26
CA THR A 489 -44.00 11.02 20.24
C THR A 489 -43.85 12.54 20.15
N THR A 490 -43.82 13.07 18.92
CA THR A 490 -43.75 14.51 18.68
C THR A 490 -44.95 15.26 19.28
N ALA A 491 -46.16 14.79 18.98
CA ALA A 491 -47.37 15.40 19.49
C ALA A 491 -47.49 15.33 21.02
N ALA A 492 -47.08 14.22 21.61
CA ALA A 492 -47.07 14.05 23.06
C ALA A 492 -46.10 15.02 23.78
N LEU A 493 -44.91 15.23 23.21
CA LEU A 493 -43.94 16.22 23.73
C LEU A 493 -44.44 17.65 23.58
N GLU A 494 -45.14 17.98 22.48
CA GLU A 494 -45.78 19.29 22.26
C GLU A 494 -46.86 19.55 23.26
N ASP A 495 -47.76 18.57 23.50
CA ASP A 495 -48.83 18.68 24.47
C ASP A 495 -48.29 18.91 25.91
N GLU A 496 -47.27 18.18 26.33
CA GLU A 496 -46.64 18.33 27.65
C GLU A 496 -45.93 19.67 27.78
N LEU A 497 -45.29 20.19 26.73
CA LEU A 497 -44.60 21.46 26.70
C LEU A 497 -45.55 22.68 26.52
N ALA A 498 -46.80 22.46 26.14
CA ALA A 498 -47.76 23.54 25.94
C ALA A 498 -47.96 24.41 27.21
N ASP A 499 -47.82 23.83 28.43
CA ASP A 499 -47.79 24.51 29.69
C ASP A 499 -46.45 24.30 30.42
N ALA A 500 -45.34 24.54 29.70
CA ALA A 500 -44.00 24.32 30.20
C ALA A 500 -43.70 25.06 31.53
N ALA A 501 -44.37 26.17 31.80
CA ALA A 501 -44.19 26.94 33.03
C ALA A 501 -44.73 26.21 34.30
N SER A 502 -45.67 25.30 34.13
CA SER A 502 -46.23 24.51 35.23
C SER A 502 -45.39 23.27 35.59
N LEU A 503 -44.50 22.86 34.67
CA LEU A 503 -43.66 21.67 34.87
C LEU A 503 -42.53 21.91 35.91
N PRO A 504 -42.15 20.90 36.68
CA PRO A 504 -40.92 20.92 37.44
C PRO A 504 -39.73 21.24 36.52
N ALA A 505 -38.77 22.05 37.03
CA ALA A 505 -37.69 22.57 36.18
C ALA A 505 -36.90 21.44 35.47
N TRP A 506 -36.56 20.35 36.16
CA TRP A 506 -35.87 19.25 35.53
C TRP A 506 -36.66 18.58 34.40
N SER A 507 -37.96 18.30 34.65
CA SER A 507 -38.89 17.73 33.65
C SER A 507 -39.03 18.62 32.42
N ARG A 508 -39.15 19.94 32.64
CA ARG A 508 -39.22 20.93 31.58
C ARG A 508 -37.96 20.92 30.72
N GLY A 509 -36.77 20.81 31.34
CA GLY A 509 -35.49 20.71 30.64
C GLY A 509 -35.37 19.47 29.81
N ASP A 510 -35.70 18.30 30.37
CA ASP A 510 -35.62 17.00 29.70
C ASP A 510 -36.54 16.87 28.50
N LEU A 511 -37.80 17.29 28.62
CA LEU A 511 -38.75 17.32 27.51
C LEU A 511 -38.32 18.33 26.42
N ALA A 512 -37.79 19.49 26.81
CA ALA A 512 -37.34 20.50 25.85
C ALA A 512 -36.08 20.05 25.08
N ILE A 513 -35.10 19.42 25.71
CA ILE A 513 -33.92 18.89 24.98
C ILE A 513 -34.27 17.75 24.05
N SER A 514 -35.20 16.87 24.47
CA SER A 514 -35.74 15.82 23.59
C SER A 514 -36.42 16.43 22.35
N ARG A 515 -37.23 17.47 22.54
CA ARG A 515 -37.89 18.19 21.44
C ARG A 515 -36.88 18.90 20.55
N ALA A 516 -35.84 19.53 21.12
CA ALA A 516 -34.76 20.15 20.36
C ALA A 516 -34.07 19.13 19.43
N SER A 517 -33.79 17.93 19.93
CA SER A 517 -33.21 16.83 19.13
C SER A 517 -34.13 16.41 17.99
N LEU A 518 -35.45 16.33 18.20
CA LEU A 518 -36.40 16.04 17.14
C LEU A 518 -36.43 17.13 16.07
N HIS A 519 -36.39 18.42 16.45
CA HIS A 519 -36.31 19.54 15.52
C HIS A 519 -34.99 19.50 14.70
N MET A 520 -33.87 19.10 15.31
CA MET A 520 -32.62 18.92 14.56
C MET A 520 -32.72 17.80 13.50
N HIS A 521 -33.39 16.70 13.81
CA HIS A 521 -33.64 15.62 12.83
C HIS A 521 -34.61 16.02 11.72
N ALA A 522 -35.53 16.97 12.01
CA ALA A 522 -36.47 17.54 11.05
C ALA A 522 -35.87 18.69 10.22
N GLU A 523 -34.58 19.01 10.41
CA GLU A 523 -33.89 20.13 9.78
C GLU A 523 -34.53 21.50 10.11
N GLU A 524 -35.02 21.67 11.35
CA GLU A 524 -35.69 22.88 11.88
C GLU A 524 -34.80 23.54 12.96
N PRO A 525 -33.65 24.16 12.61
CA PRO A 525 -32.67 24.64 13.58
C PRO A 525 -33.15 25.80 14.46
N ASP A 526 -34.07 26.66 13.95
CA ASP A 526 -34.64 27.75 14.77
C ASP A 526 -35.49 27.21 15.91
N ALA A 527 -36.38 26.26 15.60
CA ALA A 527 -37.21 25.59 16.63
C ALA A 527 -36.34 24.77 17.62
N ALA A 528 -35.26 24.16 17.15
CA ALA A 528 -34.30 23.47 18.00
C ALA A 528 -33.60 24.43 18.98
N LEU A 529 -33.23 25.63 18.53
CA LEU A 529 -32.65 26.68 19.39
C LEU A 529 -33.61 27.17 20.46
N ASP A 530 -34.90 27.42 20.11
CA ASP A 530 -35.92 27.85 21.07
C ASP A 530 -36.07 26.79 22.19
N MET A 531 -36.13 25.52 21.84
CA MET A 531 -36.22 24.41 22.78
C MET A 531 -34.94 24.26 23.63
N ALA A 532 -33.77 24.40 23.02
CA ALA A 532 -32.49 24.37 23.73
C ALA A 532 -32.40 25.53 24.75
N GLU A 533 -32.93 26.71 24.45
CA GLU A 533 -32.95 27.83 25.39
C GLU A 533 -33.85 27.54 26.61
N ILE A 534 -35.00 26.91 26.39
CA ILE A 534 -35.90 26.47 27.46
C ILE A 534 -35.18 25.42 28.34
N ALA A 535 -34.54 24.45 27.73
CA ALA A 535 -33.80 23.39 28.43
C ALA A 535 -32.65 23.97 29.25
N ALA A 536 -31.83 24.85 28.67
CA ALA A 536 -30.68 25.46 29.35
C ALA A 536 -31.12 26.26 30.60
N ARG A 537 -32.19 27.04 30.51
CA ARG A 537 -32.74 27.78 31.67
C ARG A 537 -33.22 26.79 32.75
N ALA A 538 -33.92 25.76 32.35
CA ALA A 538 -34.49 24.78 33.25
C ALA A 538 -33.41 23.97 33.99
N PHE A 539 -32.35 23.51 33.33
CA PHE A 539 -31.26 22.82 33.96
C PHE A 539 -30.40 23.75 34.85
N ALA A 540 -30.27 25.02 34.49
CA ALA A 540 -29.59 26.00 35.32
C ALA A 540 -30.35 26.27 36.67
N GLU A 541 -31.73 26.25 36.64
CA GLU A 541 -32.54 26.36 37.84
C GLU A 541 -32.29 25.22 38.87
N VAL A 542 -32.00 23.99 38.38
CA VAL A 542 -31.74 22.83 39.24
C VAL A 542 -30.27 22.58 39.48
N GLY A 543 -29.36 23.35 38.85
CA GLY A 543 -27.91 23.20 38.96
C GLY A 543 -27.35 21.98 38.30
N ASP A 544 -28.05 21.39 37.31
CA ASP A 544 -27.53 20.26 36.54
C ASP A 544 -26.57 20.76 35.43
N VAL A 545 -25.29 20.84 35.78
CA VAL A 545 -24.22 21.34 34.92
C VAL A 545 -24.04 20.42 33.69
N ARG A 546 -24.16 19.11 33.85
CA ARG A 546 -23.96 18.14 32.78
C ARG A 546 -25.02 18.30 31.68
N LEU A 547 -26.30 18.29 32.02
CA LEU A 547 -27.39 18.48 31.06
C LEU A 547 -27.41 19.90 30.48
N SER A 548 -27.00 20.90 31.23
CA SER A 548 -26.79 22.28 30.73
C SER A 548 -25.74 22.31 29.62
N ASN A 549 -24.62 21.58 29.77
CA ASN A 549 -23.55 21.48 28.76
C ASN A 549 -24.00 20.68 27.55
N THR A 550 -24.73 19.58 27.76
CA THR A 550 -25.36 18.81 26.63
C THR A 550 -26.29 19.72 25.81
N THR A 551 -27.12 20.53 26.49
CA THR A 551 -28.02 21.50 25.82
C THR A 551 -27.23 22.54 25.02
N THR A 552 -26.09 23.00 25.56
CA THR A 552 -25.19 23.93 24.85
C THR A 552 -24.64 23.32 23.58
N LEU A 553 -24.28 22.03 23.59
CA LEU A 553 -23.80 21.32 22.39
C LEU A 553 -24.92 21.18 21.33
N VAL A 554 -26.15 20.91 21.73
CA VAL A 554 -27.33 20.91 20.82
C VAL A 554 -27.55 22.31 20.20
N ALA A 555 -27.45 23.37 21.00
CA ALA A 555 -27.53 24.73 20.49
C ALA A 555 -26.38 25.06 19.51
N ILE A 556 -25.15 24.62 19.77
CA ILE A 556 -24.02 24.77 18.84
C ILE A 556 -24.30 24.06 17.53
N ALA A 557 -24.79 22.82 17.57
CA ALA A 557 -25.16 22.08 16.37
C ALA A 557 -26.25 22.80 15.52
N ALA A 558 -27.27 23.35 16.18
CA ALA A 558 -28.33 24.11 15.52
C ALA A 558 -27.80 25.41 14.87
N VAL A 559 -26.90 26.13 15.57
CA VAL A 559 -26.27 27.37 15.04
C VAL A 559 -25.37 27.03 13.84
N LEU A 560 -24.62 25.93 13.89
CA LEU A 560 -23.81 25.47 12.75
C LEU A 560 -24.68 25.08 11.55
N HIS A 561 -25.82 24.43 11.80
CA HIS A 561 -26.75 24.08 10.73
C HIS A 561 -27.30 25.32 10.00
N LYS A 562 -27.43 26.45 10.71
CA LYS A 562 -27.78 27.77 10.12
C LYS A 562 -26.63 28.45 9.38
N GLY A 563 -25.42 27.90 9.45
CA GLY A 563 -24.21 28.49 8.87
C GLY A 563 -23.62 29.67 9.65
N ASP A 564 -24.07 29.93 10.91
CA ASP A 564 -23.53 30.99 11.74
C ASP A 564 -22.28 30.55 12.51
N ILE A 565 -21.16 30.58 11.80
CA ILE A 565 -19.88 30.13 12.29
C ILE A 565 -19.35 30.96 13.46
N GLU A 566 -19.62 32.29 13.46
CA GLU A 566 -19.18 33.21 14.49
C GLU A 566 -19.89 32.93 15.82
N ALA A 567 -21.21 32.79 15.79
CA ALA A 567 -22.00 32.46 16.98
C ALA A 567 -21.63 31.07 17.53
N ALA A 568 -21.41 30.06 16.66
CA ALA A 568 -20.99 28.72 17.07
C ALA A 568 -19.61 28.75 17.73
N SER A 569 -18.65 29.48 17.17
CA SER A 569 -17.31 29.65 17.75
C SER A 569 -17.36 30.30 19.13
N ALA A 570 -18.18 31.37 19.30
CA ALA A 570 -18.35 32.04 20.59
C ALA A 570 -18.99 31.12 21.65
N LEU A 571 -19.91 30.22 21.24
CA LEU A 571 -20.51 29.25 22.17
C LEU A 571 -19.48 28.17 22.55
N LEU A 572 -18.70 27.66 21.61
CA LEU A 572 -17.63 26.67 21.83
C LEU A 572 -16.56 27.21 22.80
N ASP A 573 -16.08 28.42 22.56
CA ASP A 573 -15.06 29.03 23.41
C ASP A 573 -15.58 29.26 24.86
N ARG A 574 -16.82 29.65 25.04
CA ARG A 574 -17.43 29.74 26.37
C ARG A 574 -17.58 28.39 27.05
N LEU A 575 -17.98 27.37 26.32
CA LEU A 575 -18.10 26.00 26.83
C LEU A 575 -16.75 25.47 27.27
N LEU A 576 -15.73 25.61 26.43
CA LEU A 576 -14.36 25.12 26.69
C LEU A 576 -13.63 25.90 27.82
N ALA A 577 -14.08 27.13 28.11
CA ALA A 577 -13.53 27.93 29.22
C ALA A 577 -14.01 27.52 30.63
N GLN A 578 -14.96 26.57 30.72
CA GLN A 578 -15.43 26.05 31.99
C GLN A 578 -14.38 25.10 32.63
N ASP A 579 -14.04 25.32 33.88
CA ASP A 579 -13.05 24.48 34.61
C ASP A 579 -13.60 23.08 34.94
N ASP A 580 -14.91 22.99 35.19
CA ASP A 580 -15.65 21.78 35.57
C ASP A 580 -16.30 21.02 34.42
N LEU A 581 -15.92 21.36 33.17
CA LEU A 581 -16.44 20.66 31.99
C LEU A 581 -15.95 19.20 32.01
N SER A 582 -16.90 18.27 31.91
CA SER A 582 -16.57 16.83 31.86
C SER A 582 -15.66 16.48 30.69
N VAL A 583 -14.92 15.37 30.82
CA VAL A 583 -13.96 14.90 29.80
C VAL A 583 -14.68 14.67 28.46
N GLY A 584 -15.85 14.04 28.49
CA GLY A 584 -16.65 13.76 27.30
C GLY A 584 -17.13 15.03 26.60
N HIS A 585 -17.73 16.01 27.36
CA HIS A 585 -18.17 17.29 26.77
C HIS A 585 -16.98 18.08 26.21
N ARG A 586 -15.83 18.08 26.91
CA ARG A 586 -14.61 18.74 26.42
C ARG A 586 -14.12 18.15 25.12
N ALA A 587 -14.05 16.81 25.04
CA ALA A 587 -13.63 16.12 23.83
C ALA A 587 -14.57 16.39 22.64
N GLN A 588 -15.88 16.36 22.86
CA GLN A 588 -16.88 16.66 21.84
C GLN A 588 -16.81 18.11 21.35
N ALA A 589 -16.72 19.07 22.29
CA ALA A 589 -16.58 20.49 21.96
C ALA A 589 -15.29 20.76 21.17
N LEU A 590 -14.17 20.12 21.52
CA LEU A 590 -12.91 20.22 20.78
C LEU A 590 -13.03 19.65 19.36
N GLN A 591 -13.67 18.50 19.17
CA GLN A 591 -13.89 17.94 17.85
C GLN A 591 -14.77 18.84 16.97
N ILE A 592 -15.80 19.45 17.54
CA ILE A 592 -16.66 20.41 16.81
C ILE A 592 -15.83 21.65 16.43
N ARG A 593 -15.07 22.21 17.39
CA ARG A 593 -14.21 23.37 17.12
C ARG A 593 -13.13 23.07 16.10
N ALA A 594 -12.56 21.87 16.12
CA ALA A 594 -11.60 21.41 15.12
C ALA A 594 -12.20 21.43 13.69
N ARG A 595 -13.43 20.93 13.52
CA ARG A 595 -14.12 20.96 12.22
C ARG A 595 -14.44 22.40 11.78
N VAL A 596 -14.89 23.26 12.71
CA VAL A 596 -15.15 24.69 12.43
C VAL A 596 -13.88 25.40 11.98
N ARG A 597 -12.75 25.16 12.67
CA ARG A 597 -11.46 25.72 12.30
C ARG A 597 -10.96 25.20 10.96
N GLY A 598 -11.16 23.91 10.65
CA GLY A 598 -10.87 23.34 9.33
C GLY A 598 -11.67 24.03 8.23
N GLY A 599 -12.98 24.25 8.43
CA GLY A 599 -13.83 24.95 7.46
C GLY A 599 -13.51 26.45 7.29
N THR A 600 -12.72 27.03 8.19
CA THR A 600 -12.21 28.42 8.11
C THR A 600 -10.71 28.50 7.83
N GLU A 601 -10.13 27.44 7.30
CA GLU A 601 -8.71 27.29 6.92
C GLU A 601 -7.70 27.47 8.07
N ALA A 602 -8.16 27.48 9.34
CA ALA A 602 -7.32 27.47 10.53
C ALA A 602 -6.87 26.03 10.88
N TYR A 603 -6.23 25.35 9.91
CA TYR A 603 -5.97 23.91 9.97
C TYR A 603 -5.07 23.50 11.15
N ARG A 604 -4.01 24.25 11.45
CA ARG A 604 -3.07 23.93 12.54
C ARG A 604 -3.72 24.00 13.91
N GLU A 605 -4.54 25.02 14.15
CA GLU A 605 -5.31 25.20 15.36
C GLU A 605 -6.40 24.15 15.50
N GLY A 606 -7.06 23.79 14.38
CA GLY A 606 -8.03 22.71 14.32
C GLY A 606 -7.40 21.36 14.63
N ALA A 607 -6.24 21.07 14.05
CA ALA A 607 -5.48 19.86 14.32
C ALA A 607 -5.05 19.73 15.80
N ALA A 608 -4.65 20.83 16.42
CA ALA A 608 -4.31 20.84 17.84
C ALA A 608 -5.52 20.53 18.74
N ASP A 609 -6.71 21.06 18.41
CA ASP A 609 -7.95 20.71 19.11
C ASP A 609 -8.30 19.23 18.96
N ALA A 610 -8.18 18.69 17.73
CA ALA A 610 -8.42 17.27 17.47
C ALA A 610 -7.42 16.37 18.21
N ASP A 611 -6.15 16.77 18.29
CA ASP A 611 -5.12 16.06 19.07
C ASP A 611 -5.40 16.07 20.57
N GLU A 612 -5.93 17.16 21.13
CA GLU A 612 -6.38 17.20 22.51
C GLU A 612 -7.57 16.25 22.72
N ALA A 613 -8.53 16.22 21.79
CA ALA A 613 -9.68 15.32 21.85
C ALA A 613 -9.23 13.85 21.84
N THR A 614 -8.22 13.48 21.03
CA THR A 614 -7.70 12.10 21.01
C THR A 614 -7.14 11.68 22.37
N ARG A 615 -6.42 12.57 23.08
CA ARG A 615 -5.89 12.28 24.42
C ARG A 615 -6.99 12.03 25.44
N LEU A 616 -8.05 12.83 25.39
CA LEU A 616 -9.20 12.71 26.30
C LEU A 616 -9.98 11.41 26.03
N LEU A 617 -10.23 11.08 24.76
CA LEU A 617 -10.95 9.87 24.34
C LEU A 617 -10.18 8.57 24.63
N ALA A 618 -8.86 8.59 24.51
CA ALA A 618 -8.02 7.46 24.92
C ALA A 618 -8.22 7.12 26.42
N GLY A 619 -8.28 8.14 27.28
CA GLY A 619 -8.55 7.97 28.72
C GLY A 619 -9.96 7.45 29.04
N LEU A 620 -10.94 7.71 28.15
CA LEU A 620 -12.31 7.19 28.27
C LEU A 620 -12.46 5.74 27.78
N GLY A 621 -11.59 5.27 26.89
CA GLY A 621 -11.72 3.96 26.25
C GLY A 621 -12.82 3.90 25.18
N ALA A 622 -13.19 5.01 24.57
CA ALA A 622 -14.18 5.10 23.49
C ALA A 622 -13.50 4.83 22.14
N THR A 623 -13.26 3.57 21.78
CA THR A 623 -12.39 3.16 20.66
C THR A 623 -12.82 3.73 19.32
N ALA A 624 -14.10 3.62 18.95
CA ALA A 624 -14.62 4.12 17.69
C ALA A 624 -14.54 5.66 17.59
N ALA A 625 -14.86 6.37 18.69
CA ALA A 625 -14.73 7.83 18.77
C ALA A 625 -13.27 8.28 18.70
N LEU A 626 -12.36 7.52 19.31
CA LEU A 626 -10.93 7.74 19.26
C LEU A 626 -10.40 7.59 17.84
N ALA A 627 -10.83 6.54 17.11
CA ALA A 627 -10.48 6.34 15.70
C ALA A 627 -10.95 7.53 14.84
N SER A 628 -12.21 7.97 15.03
CA SER A 628 -12.78 9.13 14.33
C SER A 628 -12.05 10.44 14.64
N ALA A 629 -11.61 10.64 15.89
CA ALA A 629 -10.84 11.81 16.29
C ALA A 629 -9.43 11.82 15.67
N HIS A 630 -8.77 10.66 15.60
CA HIS A 630 -7.50 10.53 14.91
C HIS A 630 -7.64 10.76 13.39
N LEU A 631 -8.74 10.27 12.80
CA LEU A 631 -9.03 10.54 11.39
C LEU A 631 -9.18 12.02 11.10
N LEU A 632 -9.92 12.74 11.95
CA LEU A 632 -10.09 14.20 11.86
C LEU A 632 -8.76 14.94 12.04
N ALA A 633 -7.97 14.56 13.05
CA ALA A 633 -6.65 15.15 13.28
C ALA A 633 -5.71 14.92 12.10
N GLY A 634 -5.73 13.71 11.51
CA GLY A 634 -4.96 13.38 10.32
C GLY A 634 -5.32 14.26 9.12
N ALA A 635 -6.61 14.45 8.85
CA ALA A 635 -7.08 15.31 7.76
C ALA A 635 -6.65 16.77 7.95
N LEU A 636 -6.79 17.29 9.15
CA LEU A 636 -6.39 18.68 9.45
C LEU A 636 -4.87 18.90 9.39
N TRP A 637 -4.06 17.91 9.81
CA TRP A 637 -2.61 17.98 9.65
C TRP A 637 -2.18 17.89 8.18
N GLU A 638 -2.89 17.10 7.37
CA GLU A 638 -2.66 17.03 5.92
C GLU A 638 -2.96 18.37 5.25
N ASP A 639 -4.12 18.98 5.56
CA ASP A 639 -4.50 20.30 5.06
C ASP A 639 -3.56 21.42 5.58
N ALA A 640 -2.97 21.24 6.76
CA ALA A 640 -1.96 22.14 7.33
C ALA A 640 -0.57 22.01 6.67
N GLY A 641 -0.40 21.07 5.72
CA GLY A 641 0.87 20.79 5.05
C GLY A 641 1.89 20.06 5.93
N ASP A 642 1.44 19.26 6.91
CA ASP A 642 2.30 18.45 7.79
C ASP A 642 1.99 16.95 7.61
N PRO A 643 2.46 16.34 6.49
CA PRO A 643 2.13 14.96 6.15
C PRO A 643 2.68 13.94 7.16
N GLU A 644 3.77 14.21 7.86
CA GLU A 644 4.33 13.29 8.85
C GLU A 644 3.38 13.11 10.05
N LYS A 645 2.77 14.21 10.53
CA LYS A 645 1.76 14.13 11.56
C LYS A 645 0.48 13.47 11.07
N ALA A 646 0.06 13.75 9.83
CA ALA A 646 -1.08 13.08 9.21
C ALA A 646 -0.88 11.56 9.15
N VAL A 647 0.29 11.09 8.70
CA VAL A 647 0.69 9.68 8.70
C VAL A 647 0.52 9.06 10.09
N THR A 648 1.03 9.73 11.13
CA THR A 648 0.93 9.24 12.51
C THR A 648 -0.53 9.03 12.93
N ARG A 649 -1.43 9.98 12.61
CA ARG A 649 -2.85 9.93 12.98
C ARG A 649 -3.63 8.88 12.19
N TYR A 650 -3.48 8.85 10.87
CA TYR A 650 -4.14 7.85 10.02
C TYR A 650 -3.72 6.42 10.35
N ARG A 651 -2.45 6.21 10.72
CA ARG A 651 -1.95 4.91 11.16
C ARG A 651 -2.66 4.43 12.42
N VAL A 652 -2.87 5.31 13.41
CA VAL A 652 -3.65 4.96 14.61
C VAL A 652 -5.10 4.66 14.24
N THR A 653 -5.69 5.45 13.34
CA THR A 653 -7.05 5.20 12.85
C THR A 653 -7.20 3.81 12.26
N SER A 654 -6.36 3.45 11.27
CA SER A 654 -6.41 2.14 10.61
C SER A 654 -6.34 0.99 11.61
N ARG A 655 -5.46 1.10 12.60
CA ARG A 655 -5.30 0.08 13.63
C ARG A 655 -6.48 -0.07 14.55
N LEU A 656 -7.03 1.04 15.05
CA LEU A 656 -8.20 1.00 15.92
C LEU A 656 -9.37 0.36 15.18
N LEU A 657 -9.57 0.70 13.91
CA LEU A 657 -10.60 0.06 13.07
C LEU A 657 -10.34 -1.45 12.89
N ALA A 658 -9.09 -1.84 12.62
CA ALA A 658 -8.73 -3.25 12.47
C ALA A 658 -8.96 -4.06 13.77
N GLN A 659 -8.66 -3.48 14.94
CA GLN A 659 -8.92 -4.10 16.25
C GLN A 659 -10.40 -4.36 16.49
N GLU A 660 -11.28 -3.48 16.00
CA GLU A 660 -12.74 -3.64 16.06
C GLU A 660 -13.30 -4.54 14.95
N GLY A 661 -12.47 -5.07 14.07
CA GLY A 661 -12.90 -5.83 12.89
C GLY A 661 -13.65 -4.98 11.85
N ALA A 662 -13.49 -3.66 11.90
CA ALA A 662 -14.11 -2.72 10.96
C ALA A 662 -13.27 -2.59 9.68
N ASP A 663 -13.90 -2.08 8.61
CA ASP A 663 -13.22 -1.81 7.35
C ASP A 663 -12.17 -0.69 7.50
N THR A 664 -10.93 -0.98 7.13
CA THR A 664 -9.80 -0.06 7.19
C THR A 664 -9.52 0.63 5.85
N THR A 665 -10.12 0.20 4.76
CA THR A 665 -9.80 0.59 3.37
C THR A 665 -9.72 2.11 3.19
N GLY A 666 -10.70 2.85 3.70
CA GLY A 666 -10.71 4.31 3.61
C GLY A 666 -9.62 5.00 4.45
N ALA A 667 -9.28 4.44 5.62
CA ALA A 667 -8.19 4.96 6.46
C ALA A 667 -6.82 4.66 5.85
N ASP A 668 -6.66 3.47 5.29
CA ASP A 668 -5.43 3.01 4.64
C ASP A 668 -5.15 3.78 3.34
N PHE A 669 -6.18 4.11 2.57
CA PHE A 669 -6.06 5.01 1.42
C PHE A 669 -5.53 6.40 1.82
N ARG A 670 -6.07 7.01 2.89
CA ARG A 670 -5.61 8.30 3.40
C ARG A 670 -4.19 8.22 3.95
N LEU A 671 -3.88 7.14 4.67
CA LEU A 671 -2.52 6.86 5.16
C LEU A 671 -1.53 6.78 4.00
N ALA A 672 -1.84 6.04 2.95
CA ALA A 672 -0.97 5.89 1.78
C ALA A 672 -0.74 7.23 1.05
N ARG A 673 -1.79 8.05 0.93
CA ARG A 673 -1.69 9.40 0.36
C ARG A 673 -0.76 10.30 1.18
N ALA A 674 -0.91 10.27 2.51
CA ALA A 674 -0.04 11.03 3.42
C ALA A 674 1.41 10.52 3.41
N LEU A 675 1.62 9.20 3.31
CA LEU A 675 2.95 8.59 3.14
C LEU A 675 3.63 9.05 1.86
N LEU A 676 2.90 9.09 0.75
CA LEU A 676 3.41 9.59 -0.51
C LEU A 676 3.81 11.08 -0.42
N ALA A 677 3.00 11.89 0.26
CA ALA A 677 3.30 13.31 0.50
C ALA A 677 4.51 13.50 1.45
N ALA A 678 4.74 12.55 2.35
CA ALA A 678 5.91 12.52 3.25
C ALA A 678 7.19 11.97 2.58
N GLY A 679 7.13 11.60 1.28
CA GLY A 679 8.26 11.03 0.54
C GLY A 679 8.47 9.52 0.74
N GLU A 680 7.56 8.83 1.43
CA GLU A 680 7.61 7.38 1.71
C GLU A 680 6.95 6.59 0.58
N ALA A 681 7.38 6.80 -0.67
CA ALA A 681 6.73 6.29 -1.88
C ALA A 681 6.63 4.75 -1.92
N GLU A 682 7.67 4.05 -1.48
CA GLU A 682 7.71 2.57 -1.46
C GLU A 682 6.65 1.99 -0.52
N VAL A 683 6.54 2.56 0.70
CA VAL A 683 5.53 2.13 1.69
C VAL A 683 4.12 2.45 1.21
N ALA A 684 3.95 3.64 0.59
CA ALA A 684 2.67 4.03 0.00
C ALA A 684 2.24 3.08 -1.12
N ALA A 685 3.16 2.67 -2.00
CA ALA A 685 2.88 1.74 -3.09
C ALA A 685 2.41 0.36 -2.57
N GLU A 686 3.06 -0.16 -1.54
CA GLU A 686 2.65 -1.42 -0.92
C GLU A 686 1.22 -1.32 -0.34
N LEU A 687 0.96 -0.28 0.44
CA LEU A 687 -0.34 -0.10 1.09
C LEU A 687 -1.46 0.12 0.06
N LEU A 688 -1.21 0.90 -1.00
CA LEU A 688 -2.17 1.12 -2.07
C LEU A 688 -2.48 -0.16 -2.86
N GLY A 689 -1.50 -1.05 -3.04
CA GLY A 689 -1.75 -2.36 -3.59
C GLY A 689 -2.76 -3.16 -2.76
N GLN A 690 -2.60 -3.17 -1.43
CA GLN A 690 -3.52 -3.84 -0.51
C GLN A 690 -4.93 -3.20 -0.52
N VAL A 691 -4.99 -1.85 -0.56
CA VAL A 691 -6.26 -1.11 -0.68
C VAL A 691 -6.99 -1.50 -1.96
N LEU A 692 -6.28 -1.50 -3.10
CA LEU A 692 -6.86 -1.83 -4.40
C LEU A 692 -7.41 -3.28 -4.42
N GLU A 693 -6.66 -4.25 -3.91
CA GLU A 693 -7.11 -5.64 -3.75
C GLU A 693 -8.38 -5.76 -2.87
N SER A 694 -8.46 -4.93 -1.82
CA SER A 694 -9.64 -4.89 -0.93
C SER A 694 -10.86 -4.30 -1.64
N GLU A 695 -10.66 -3.20 -2.38
CA GLU A 695 -11.69 -2.55 -3.18
C GLU A 695 -12.23 -3.46 -4.30
N GLU A 696 -11.35 -4.24 -4.95
CA GLU A 696 -11.74 -5.22 -5.97
C GLU A 696 -12.60 -6.33 -5.38
N ARG A 697 -12.18 -6.90 -4.23
CA ARG A 697 -12.97 -7.95 -3.53
C ARG A 697 -14.32 -7.45 -3.04
N ALA A 698 -14.42 -6.17 -2.67
CA ALA A 698 -15.65 -5.53 -2.22
C ALA A 698 -16.51 -4.98 -3.37
N GLU A 699 -16.08 -5.16 -4.63
CA GLU A 699 -16.75 -4.64 -5.83
C GLU A 699 -17.02 -3.12 -5.75
N VAL A 700 -16.07 -2.36 -5.19
CA VAL A 700 -16.16 -0.89 -5.09
C VAL A 700 -16.29 -0.28 -6.50
N PRO A 701 -17.06 0.81 -6.69
CA PRO A 701 -17.24 1.43 -8.01
C PRO A 701 -15.93 1.74 -8.73
N ALA A 702 -15.93 1.58 -10.06
CA ALA A 702 -14.75 1.73 -10.90
C ALA A 702 -14.03 3.07 -10.71
N ALA A 703 -14.76 4.18 -10.51
CA ALA A 703 -14.18 5.50 -10.26
C ALA A 703 -13.27 5.53 -9.02
N SER A 704 -13.70 4.91 -7.91
CA SER A 704 -12.88 4.85 -6.68
C SER A 704 -11.64 4.00 -6.88
N ARG A 705 -11.79 2.80 -7.47
CA ARG A 705 -10.66 1.91 -7.80
C ARG A 705 -9.67 2.56 -8.75
N ALA A 706 -10.16 3.35 -9.72
CA ALA A 706 -9.33 4.13 -10.64
C ALA A 706 -8.45 5.17 -9.91
N MET A 707 -9.04 5.87 -8.93
CA MET A 707 -8.29 6.82 -8.09
C MET A 707 -7.18 6.11 -7.30
N THR A 708 -7.48 4.96 -6.71
CA THR A 708 -6.50 4.15 -5.97
C THR A 708 -5.40 3.65 -6.89
N ALA A 709 -5.73 3.12 -8.07
CA ALA A 709 -4.76 2.66 -9.07
C ALA A 709 -3.87 3.80 -9.60
N SER A 710 -4.44 4.99 -9.80
CA SER A 710 -3.68 6.18 -10.23
C SER A 710 -2.70 6.63 -9.14
N LEU A 711 -3.13 6.62 -7.87
CA LEU A 711 -2.26 6.96 -6.74
C LEU A 711 -1.16 5.90 -6.54
N LEU A 712 -1.48 4.61 -6.74
CA LEU A 712 -0.51 3.51 -6.75
C LEU A 712 0.55 3.72 -7.83
N ALA A 713 0.14 4.09 -9.05
CA ALA A 713 1.07 4.36 -10.15
C ALA A 713 2.03 5.52 -9.82
N ARG A 714 1.53 6.59 -9.18
CA ARG A 714 2.37 7.70 -8.69
C ARG A 714 3.35 7.23 -7.61
N ALA A 715 2.91 6.40 -6.68
CA ALA A 715 3.76 5.86 -5.63
C ALA A 715 4.85 4.95 -6.22
N LEU A 716 4.52 4.08 -7.18
CA LEU A 716 5.46 3.25 -7.91
C LEU A 716 6.48 4.08 -8.70
N THR A 717 6.03 5.19 -9.31
CA THR A 717 6.94 6.13 -9.99
C THR A 717 7.92 6.76 -9.01
N GLY A 718 7.44 7.20 -7.84
CA GLY A 718 8.30 7.75 -6.78
C GLY A 718 9.25 6.73 -6.17
N ALA A 719 8.87 5.44 -6.16
CA ALA A 719 9.72 4.32 -5.72
C ALA A 719 10.71 3.85 -6.80
N GLY A 720 10.69 4.44 -8.01
CA GLY A 720 11.55 4.02 -9.13
C GLY A 720 11.11 2.74 -9.86
N GLU A 721 9.92 2.22 -9.55
CA GLU A 721 9.36 1.00 -10.13
C GLU A 721 8.58 1.30 -11.43
N PHE A 722 9.27 1.82 -12.42
CA PHE A 722 8.67 2.41 -13.62
C PHE A 722 7.86 1.42 -14.46
N ALA A 723 8.30 0.17 -14.59
CA ALA A 723 7.56 -0.84 -15.35
C ALA A 723 6.18 -1.14 -14.72
N GLN A 724 6.13 -1.27 -13.39
CA GLN A 724 4.89 -1.47 -12.67
C GLN A 724 4.01 -0.21 -12.71
N ALA A 725 4.62 0.99 -12.65
CA ALA A 725 3.90 2.25 -12.76
C ALA A 725 3.18 2.39 -14.12
N VAL A 726 3.84 2.01 -15.22
CA VAL A 726 3.23 1.98 -16.57
C VAL A 726 1.99 1.07 -16.60
N GLY A 727 2.08 -0.13 -16.00
CA GLY A 727 0.95 -1.05 -15.87
C GLY A 727 -0.18 -0.47 -15.04
N ALA A 728 0.14 0.09 -13.86
CA ALA A 728 -0.85 0.67 -12.95
C ALA A 728 -1.57 1.90 -13.55
N TYR A 729 -0.88 2.77 -14.29
CA TYR A 729 -1.52 3.87 -15.02
C TYR A 729 -2.42 3.35 -16.16
N GLY A 730 -2.01 2.28 -16.86
CA GLY A 730 -2.85 1.61 -17.86
C GLY A 730 -4.15 1.11 -17.25
N TYR A 731 -4.06 0.39 -16.13
CA TYR A 731 -5.22 -0.11 -15.39
C TYR A 731 -6.12 1.02 -14.85
N ALA A 732 -5.53 2.08 -14.30
CA ALA A 732 -6.29 3.26 -13.89
C ALA A 732 -7.08 3.88 -15.06
N ALA A 733 -6.46 3.99 -16.23
CA ALA A 733 -7.11 4.54 -17.42
C ALA A 733 -8.28 3.65 -17.91
N GLU A 734 -8.16 2.32 -17.82
CA GLU A 734 -9.27 1.40 -18.12
C GLU A 734 -10.44 1.62 -17.17
N LEU A 735 -10.18 1.68 -15.86
CA LEU A 735 -11.20 1.90 -14.83
C LEU A 735 -11.86 3.28 -14.93
N PHE A 736 -11.10 4.35 -15.21
CA PHE A 736 -11.68 5.67 -15.50
C PHE A 736 -12.55 5.64 -16.76
N GLY A 737 -12.18 4.85 -17.76
CA GLY A 737 -12.99 4.62 -18.95
C GLY A 737 -14.31 3.92 -18.64
N GLU A 738 -14.31 2.90 -17.78
CA GLU A 738 -15.53 2.24 -17.29
C GLU A 738 -16.44 3.20 -16.49
N ALA A 739 -15.84 4.16 -15.78
CA ALA A 739 -16.54 5.17 -15.00
C ALA A 739 -17.00 6.39 -15.84
N GLU A 740 -16.66 6.45 -17.13
CA GLU A 740 -16.90 7.58 -18.03
C GLU A 740 -16.21 8.90 -17.58
N GLU A 741 -15.16 8.81 -16.73
CA GLU A 741 -14.35 9.93 -16.24
C GLU A 741 -13.24 10.28 -17.25
N HIS A 742 -13.64 10.90 -18.36
CA HIS A 742 -12.77 11.09 -19.52
C HIS A 742 -11.55 11.97 -19.28
N ALA A 743 -11.64 12.96 -18.40
CA ALA A 743 -10.52 13.81 -18.05
C ALA A 743 -9.42 13.04 -17.31
N ASP A 744 -9.80 12.29 -16.27
CA ASP A 744 -8.87 11.50 -15.45
C ASP A 744 -8.29 10.33 -16.23
N GLN A 745 -9.11 9.73 -17.14
CA GLN A 745 -8.63 8.72 -18.08
C GLN A 745 -7.50 9.24 -18.96
N ALA A 746 -7.66 10.44 -19.50
CA ALA A 746 -6.64 11.06 -20.34
C ALA A 746 -5.39 11.46 -19.54
N ILE A 747 -5.54 11.93 -18.30
CA ILE A 747 -4.42 12.24 -17.40
C ILE A 747 -3.61 10.96 -17.11
N ALA A 748 -4.27 9.85 -16.76
CA ALA A 748 -3.59 8.59 -16.49
C ALA A 748 -2.77 8.09 -17.71
N LEU A 749 -3.34 8.16 -18.92
CA LEU A 749 -2.63 7.82 -20.16
C LEU A 749 -1.46 8.76 -20.44
N THR A 750 -1.57 10.03 -20.09
CA THR A 750 -0.48 11.01 -20.26
C THR A 750 0.67 10.73 -19.30
N GLU A 751 0.38 10.44 -18.03
CA GLU A 751 1.41 10.07 -17.06
C GLU A 751 2.12 8.76 -17.45
N ARG A 752 1.35 7.77 -17.95
CA ARG A 752 1.92 6.55 -18.54
C ARG A 752 2.90 6.87 -19.66
N ALA A 753 2.51 7.74 -20.59
CA ALA A 753 3.33 8.12 -21.73
C ALA A 753 4.61 8.86 -21.33
N LYS A 754 4.56 9.72 -20.30
CA LYS A 754 5.75 10.40 -19.76
C LYS A 754 6.81 9.41 -19.26
N ILE A 755 6.39 8.32 -18.63
CA ILE A 755 7.31 7.26 -18.18
C ILE A 755 7.87 6.50 -19.40
N LEU A 756 7.03 6.07 -20.33
CA LEU A 756 7.46 5.37 -21.54
C LEU A 756 8.48 6.19 -22.34
N ALA A 757 8.25 7.49 -22.54
CA ALA A 757 9.15 8.39 -23.22
C ALA A 757 10.52 8.52 -22.52
N ARG A 758 10.57 8.44 -21.19
CA ARG A 758 11.82 8.48 -20.40
C ARG A 758 12.72 7.26 -20.66
N PHE A 759 12.14 6.14 -21.08
CA PHE A 759 12.83 4.87 -21.37
C PHE A 759 12.94 4.60 -22.87
N ASP A 760 12.85 5.66 -23.71
CA ASP A 760 12.96 5.60 -25.17
C ASP A 760 11.86 4.75 -25.87
N GLU A 761 10.80 4.36 -25.15
CA GLU A 761 9.61 3.65 -25.69
C GLU A 761 8.67 4.67 -26.38
N HIS A 762 9.22 5.38 -27.36
CA HIS A 762 8.54 6.53 -27.97
C HIS A 762 7.27 6.18 -28.74
N ASP A 763 7.20 5.01 -29.37
CA ASP A 763 6.04 4.61 -30.16
C ASP A 763 4.85 4.32 -29.25
N ASP A 764 5.05 3.62 -28.14
CA ASP A 764 4.01 3.34 -27.13
C ASP A 764 3.59 4.61 -26.38
N ALA A 765 4.53 5.53 -26.15
CA ALA A 765 4.20 6.85 -25.58
C ALA A 765 3.28 7.66 -26.50
N ILE A 766 3.57 7.68 -27.81
CA ILE A 766 2.73 8.35 -28.80
C ILE A 766 1.35 7.70 -28.89
N GLU A 767 1.25 6.37 -28.92
CA GLU A 767 -0.03 5.66 -28.92
C GLU A 767 -0.89 6.05 -27.72
N SER A 768 -0.28 6.06 -26.52
CA SER A 768 -0.97 6.47 -25.28
C SER A 768 -1.47 7.91 -25.35
N LEU A 769 -0.67 8.84 -25.87
CA LEU A 769 -1.03 10.25 -25.98
C LEU A 769 -2.06 10.52 -27.10
N GLU A 770 -2.03 9.81 -28.21
CA GLU A 770 -3.06 9.88 -29.26
C GLU A 770 -4.42 9.40 -28.72
N ALA A 771 -4.43 8.31 -27.94
CA ALA A 771 -5.61 7.85 -27.23
C ALA A 771 -6.11 8.90 -26.22
N ALA A 772 -5.22 9.44 -25.37
CA ALA A 772 -5.54 10.50 -24.42
C ALA A 772 -6.14 11.74 -25.11
N SER A 773 -5.55 12.19 -26.23
CA SER A 773 -6.04 13.33 -27.02
C SER A 773 -7.46 13.10 -27.57
N THR A 774 -7.78 11.88 -27.97
CA THR A 774 -9.11 11.52 -28.46
C THR A 774 -10.13 11.52 -27.32
N ILE A 775 -9.74 11.04 -26.15
CA ILE A 775 -10.60 10.88 -24.97
C ILE A 775 -10.89 12.22 -24.31
N VAL A 776 -9.88 13.04 -24.05
CA VAL A 776 -10.02 14.33 -23.34
C VAL A 776 -10.97 15.31 -24.06
N ARG A 777 -11.06 15.22 -25.38
CA ARG A 777 -12.01 16.03 -26.20
C ARG A 777 -13.49 15.70 -25.92
N ARG A 778 -13.78 14.61 -25.19
CA ARG A 778 -15.13 14.29 -24.71
C ARG A 778 -15.46 15.00 -23.38
N ALA A 779 -14.47 15.60 -22.73
CA ALA A 779 -14.61 16.37 -21.50
C ALA A 779 -14.31 17.86 -21.77
N PRO A 780 -15.21 18.62 -22.41
CA PRO A 780 -14.93 19.99 -22.87
C PRO A 780 -14.61 20.98 -21.77
N ASP A 781 -15.03 20.70 -20.53
CA ASP A 781 -14.75 21.53 -19.35
C ASP A 781 -13.34 21.26 -18.77
N ALA A 782 -12.67 20.19 -19.17
CA ALA A 782 -11.34 19.81 -18.70
C ALA A 782 -10.22 20.48 -19.50
N VAL A 783 -10.26 21.81 -19.62
CA VAL A 783 -9.33 22.59 -20.48
C VAL A 783 -7.87 22.39 -20.06
N GLY A 784 -7.59 22.29 -18.76
CA GLY A 784 -6.23 22.03 -18.27
C GLY A 784 -5.69 20.69 -18.72
N ALA A 785 -6.49 19.61 -18.61
CA ALA A 785 -6.12 18.28 -19.06
C ALA A 785 -5.93 18.25 -20.59
N LEU A 786 -6.80 18.94 -21.35
CA LEU A 786 -6.64 19.05 -22.80
C LEU A 786 -5.28 19.69 -23.16
N ALA A 787 -4.94 20.80 -22.52
CA ALA A 787 -3.69 21.50 -22.76
C ALA A 787 -2.46 20.61 -22.44
N ASP A 788 -2.47 19.90 -21.30
CA ASP A 788 -1.38 18.99 -20.89
C ASP A 788 -1.22 17.83 -21.89
N VAL A 789 -2.31 17.17 -22.27
CA VAL A 789 -2.29 16.07 -23.25
C VAL A 789 -1.72 16.54 -24.60
N LEU A 790 -2.22 17.67 -25.13
CA LEU A 790 -1.79 18.18 -26.43
C LEU A 790 -0.35 18.65 -26.40
N HIS A 791 0.10 19.26 -25.30
CA HIS A 791 1.48 19.67 -25.11
C HIS A 791 2.44 18.48 -25.13
N ASN A 792 2.15 17.44 -24.33
CA ASN A 792 2.97 16.21 -24.28
C ASN A 792 2.98 15.47 -25.62
N LEU A 793 1.83 15.39 -26.32
CA LEU A 793 1.77 14.80 -27.66
C LEU A 793 2.57 15.61 -28.68
N GLY A 794 2.51 16.95 -28.58
CA GLY A 794 3.33 17.85 -29.39
C GLY A 794 4.83 17.64 -29.16
N GLN A 795 5.27 17.48 -27.92
CA GLN A 795 6.66 17.17 -27.57
C GLN A 795 7.09 15.79 -28.14
N ALA A 796 6.25 14.77 -28.00
CA ALA A 796 6.53 13.43 -28.50
C ALA A 796 6.65 13.39 -30.03
N TYR A 797 5.77 14.08 -30.74
CA TYR A 797 5.90 14.24 -32.21
C TYR A 797 7.12 15.07 -32.60
N GLY A 798 7.42 16.15 -31.85
CA GLY A 798 8.60 16.98 -32.09
C GLY A 798 9.91 16.21 -31.99
N ALA A 799 10.04 15.34 -31.00
CA ALA A 799 11.20 14.45 -30.83
C ALA A 799 11.38 13.47 -32.01
N ARG A 800 10.28 13.11 -32.68
CA ARG A 800 10.29 12.29 -33.91
C ARG A 800 10.35 13.09 -35.21
N GLN A 801 10.57 14.39 -35.13
CA GLN A 801 10.58 15.34 -36.26
C GLN A 801 9.27 15.35 -37.06
N ASP A 802 8.15 14.98 -36.42
CA ASP A 802 6.83 14.95 -37.06
C ASP A 802 6.19 16.33 -37.03
N GLN A 803 5.81 16.82 -38.23
CA GLN A 803 5.23 18.16 -38.41
C GLN A 803 3.87 18.36 -37.70
N ARG A 804 3.20 17.27 -37.31
CA ARG A 804 1.95 17.35 -36.51
C ARG A 804 2.14 18.07 -35.18
N ALA A 805 3.36 18.06 -34.62
CA ALA A 805 3.71 18.76 -33.39
C ALA A 805 3.28 20.23 -33.40
N PHE A 806 3.53 20.94 -34.51
CA PHE A 806 3.32 22.38 -34.60
C PHE A 806 1.82 22.77 -34.51
N ALA A 807 0.94 21.98 -35.10
CA ALA A 807 -0.51 22.21 -34.99
C ALA A 807 -1.02 22.04 -33.57
N LEU A 808 -0.45 21.10 -32.80
CA LEU A 808 -0.79 20.88 -31.40
C LEU A 808 -0.30 22.04 -30.54
N PHE A 809 0.94 22.51 -30.76
CA PHE A 809 1.45 23.68 -30.07
C PHE A 809 0.63 24.96 -30.36
N ASP A 810 0.16 25.15 -31.60
CA ASP A 810 -0.76 26.26 -31.95
C ASP A 810 -2.06 26.20 -31.15
N GLU A 811 -2.61 25.00 -30.96
CA GLU A 811 -3.84 24.80 -30.16
C GLU A 811 -3.59 25.10 -28.70
N VAL A 812 -2.47 24.60 -28.10
CA VAL A 812 -2.11 24.85 -26.70
C VAL A 812 -1.83 26.34 -26.46
N GLU A 813 -1.10 27.02 -27.36
CA GLU A 813 -0.89 28.46 -27.29
C GLU A 813 -2.20 29.24 -27.28
N THR A 814 -3.18 28.81 -28.10
CA THR A 814 -4.50 29.42 -28.13
C THR A 814 -5.21 29.27 -26.79
N ILE A 815 -5.23 28.07 -26.24
CA ILE A 815 -5.78 27.78 -24.91
C ILE A 815 -5.09 28.65 -23.84
N ALA A 816 -3.75 28.70 -23.86
CA ALA A 816 -3.00 29.48 -22.89
C ALA A 816 -3.32 30.98 -22.92
N ARG A 817 -3.51 31.56 -24.11
CA ARG A 817 -3.92 32.98 -24.27
C ARG A 817 -5.37 33.23 -23.82
N GLU A 818 -6.30 32.31 -24.12
CA GLU A 818 -7.71 32.44 -23.73
C GLU A 818 -7.91 32.41 -22.22
N HIS A 819 -7.04 31.67 -21.50
CA HIS A 819 -7.11 31.49 -20.06
C HIS A 819 -6.05 32.30 -19.28
N ASP A 820 -5.35 33.22 -19.91
CA ASP A 820 -4.29 34.07 -19.31
C ASP A 820 -3.19 33.24 -18.59
N ALA A 821 -2.90 32.04 -19.11
CA ALA A 821 -1.94 31.10 -18.56
C ALA A 821 -0.52 31.40 -19.06
N GLY A 822 0.09 32.48 -18.55
CA GLY A 822 1.39 32.99 -19.01
C GLY A 822 2.53 31.97 -18.91
N TRP A 823 2.55 31.14 -17.87
CA TRP A 823 3.56 30.09 -17.72
C TRP A 823 3.43 29.01 -18.81
N LEU A 824 2.21 28.52 -19.06
CA LEU A 824 1.95 27.53 -20.11
C LEU A 824 2.29 28.07 -21.50
N LEU A 825 2.03 29.35 -21.74
CA LEU A 825 2.39 29.99 -23.02
C LEU A 825 3.90 30.00 -23.25
N ALA A 826 4.68 30.32 -22.23
CA ALA A 826 6.13 30.29 -22.30
C ALA A 826 6.67 28.84 -22.49
N ASP A 827 6.12 27.89 -21.76
CA ASP A 827 6.54 26.48 -21.78
C ASP A 827 6.25 25.80 -23.13
N VAL A 828 5.05 26.01 -23.70
CA VAL A 828 4.75 25.51 -25.04
C VAL A 828 5.59 26.17 -26.14
N THR A 829 5.98 27.45 -25.96
CA THR A 829 6.87 28.15 -26.89
C THR A 829 8.30 27.59 -26.83
N ASP A 830 8.80 27.22 -25.62
CA ASP A 830 10.10 26.55 -25.46
C ASP A 830 10.07 25.14 -26.10
N SER A 831 9.01 24.37 -25.87
CA SER A 831 8.82 23.05 -26.49
C SER A 831 8.76 23.11 -28.01
N ARG A 832 8.08 24.12 -28.55
CA ARG A 832 8.10 24.41 -29.99
C ARG A 832 9.52 24.70 -30.49
N GLY A 833 10.31 25.49 -29.74
CA GLY A 833 11.71 25.76 -30.04
C GLY A 833 12.54 24.50 -30.13
N ARG A 834 12.38 23.59 -29.19
CA ARG A 834 13.05 22.29 -29.19
C ARG A 834 12.65 21.44 -30.40
N ALA A 835 11.35 21.31 -30.69
CA ALA A 835 10.88 20.60 -31.87
C ALA A 835 11.37 21.19 -33.21
N LEU A 836 11.50 22.53 -33.30
CA LEU A 836 12.08 23.19 -34.43
C LEU A 836 13.59 22.86 -34.62
N ALA A 837 14.32 22.75 -33.51
CA ALA A 837 15.72 22.36 -33.54
C ALA A 837 15.90 20.92 -34.04
N GLU A 838 15.09 20.00 -33.57
CA GLU A 838 15.06 18.60 -34.04
C GLU A 838 14.76 18.52 -35.55
N CYS A 839 13.87 19.38 -36.05
CA CYS A 839 13.61 19.50 -37.49
C CYS A 839 14.68 20.27 -38.28
N GLY A 840 15.79 20.66 -37.68
CA GLY A 840 16.88 21.40 -38.33
C GLY A 840 16.56 22.88 -38.65
N ARG A 841 15.46 23.44 -38.07
CA ARG A 841 15.02 24.83 -38.25
C ARG A 841 15.66 25.74 -37.20
N THR A 842 17.01 25.78 -37.16
CA THR A 842 17.82 26.38 -36.08
C THR A 842 17.47 27.84 -35.80
N GLU A 843 17.30 28.68 -36.84
CA GLU A 843 17.01 30.13 -36.64
C GLU A 843 15.63 30.33 -35.95
N GLU A 844 14.64 29.54 -36.35
CA GLU A 844 13.29 29.61 -35.76
C GLU A 844 13.29 29.03 -34.36
N ALA A 845 14.09 27.98 -34.11
CA ALA A 845 14.28 27.40 -32.77
C ALA A 845 14.89 28.40 -31.79
N VAL A 846 15.93 29.12 -32.19
CA VAL A 846 16.56 30.20 -31.38
C VAL A 846 15.56 31.32 -31.09
N ALA A 847 14.77 31.74 -32.08
CA ALA A 847 13.77 32.79 -31.89
C ALA A 847 12.66 32.35 -30.91
N ALA A 848 12.18 31.12 -31.03
CA ALA A 848 11.19 30.55 -30.12
C ALA A 848 11.73 30.44 -28.68
N ALA A 849 12.94 29.93 -28.50
CA ALA A 849 13.55 29.78 -27.18
C ALA A 849 13.80 31.14 -26.48
N LEU A 850 14.22 32.18 -27.22
CA LEU A 850 14.36 33.52 -26.65
C LEU A 850 12.99 34.14 -26.29
N THR A 851 11.96 33.89 -27.11
CA THR A 851 10.59 34.34 -26.82
C THR A 851 10.07 33.65 -25.54
N ALA A 852 10.35 32.36 -25.38
CA ALA A 852 9.99 31.60 -24.18
C ALA A 852 10.71 32.16 -22.94
N ALA A 853 12.00 32.44 -23.05
CA ALA A 853 12.81 33.06 -21.99
C ALA A 853 12.22 34.40 -21.54
N ASP A 854 11.86 35.27 -22.48
CA ASP A 854 11.18 36.54 -22.18
C ASP A 854 9.85 36.33 -21.45
N GLY A 855 9.08 35.32 -21.88
CA GLY A 855 7.82 34.93 -21.24
C GLY A 855 8.01 34.46 -19.80
N PHE A 856 8.96 33.58 -19.54
CA PHE A 856 9.29 33.11 -18.20
C PHE A 856 9.83 34.23 -17.30
N ALA A 857 10.69 35.08 -17.83
CA ALA A 857 11.20 36.23 -17.09
C ALA A 857 10.08 37.24 -16.70
N ALA A 858 9.09 37.44 -17.58
CA ALA A 858 7.97 38.33 -17.32
C ALA A 858 7.09 37.87 -16.12
N ILE A 859 7.03 36.59 -15.87
CA ILE A 859 6.28 36.00 -14.74
C ILE A 859 7.17 35.72 -13.51
N GLY A 860 8.48 36.05 -13.58
CA GLY A 860 9.42 35.92 -12.49
C GLY A 860 10.08 34.53 -12.36
N ASP A 861 9.89 33.62 -13.34
CA ASP A 861 10.55 32.32 -13.38
C ASP A 861 11.94 32.42 -14.04
N ALA A 862 12.89 32.87 -13.25
CA ALA A 862 14.28 33.07 -13.70
C ALA A 862 14.98 31.74 -14.08
N GLY A 863 14.60 30.61 -13.43
CA GLY A 863 15.19 29.31 -13.72
C GLY A 863 14.84 28.81 -15.11
N SER A 864 13.54 28.85 -15.46
CA SER A 864 13.06 28.45 -16.79
C SER A 864 13.53 29.42 -17.88
N ALA A 865 13.57 30.73 -17.57
CA ALA A 865 14.13 31.73 -18.48
C ALA A 865 15.61 31.43 -18.84
N GLY A 866 16.45 31.21 -17.82
CA GLY A 866 17.87 30.85 -18.03
C GLY A 866 18.05 29.52 -18.76
N GLY A 867 17.15 28.52 -18.53
CA GLY A 867 17.14 27.24 -19.23
C GLY A 867 16.87 27.38 -20.74
N SER A 868 15.89 28.21 -21.12
CA SER A 868 15.55 28.49 -22.51
C SER A 868 16.65 29.32 -23.22
N GLU A 869 17.27 30.30 -22.52
CA GLU A 869 18.44 31.03 -23.03
C GLU A 869 19.64 30.10 -23.22
N LEU A 870 19.93 29.21 -22.28
CA LEU A 870 21.00 28.20 -22.40
C LEU A 870 20.79 27.33 -23.64
N PHE A 871 19.55 26.89 -23.88
CA PHE A 871 19.21 26.13 -25.07
C PHE A 871 19.46 26.94 -26.36
N ALA A 872 19.00 28.18 -26.44
CA ALA A 872 19.25 29.07 -27.58
C ALA A 872 20.76 29.31 -27.83
N ALA A 873 21.52 29.50 -26.73
CA ALA A 873 22.98 29.70 -26.81
C ALA A 873 23.70 28.45 -27.33
N ARG A 874 23.28 27.24 -26.92
CA ARG A 874 23.82 25.96 -27.43
C ARG A 874 23.59 25.81 -28.94
N LEU A 875 22.39 26.14 -29.42
CA LEU A 875 22.11 26.11 -30.86
C LEU A 875 22.99 27.06 -31.67
N LEU A 876 23.23 28.27 -31.17
CA LEU A 876 24.10 29.22 -31.82
C LEU A 876 25.57 28.81 -31.75
N ALA A 877 26.01 28.27 -30.61
CA ALA A 877 27.39 27.79 -30.41
C ALA A 877 27.70 26.57 -31.28
N GLY A 878 26.72 25.69 -31.52
CA GLY A 878 26.84 24.53 -32.41
C GLY A 878 26.72 24.85 -33.90
N SER A 879 26.43 26.10 -34.24
CA SER A 879 26.45 26.65 -35.59
C SER A 879 27.65 27.57 -35.76
N ASP A 880 27.87 28.09 -36.97
CA ASP A 880 28.97 29.06 -37.24
C ASP A 880 28.75 30.45 -36.57
N ARG A 881 27.89 30.54 -35.52
CA ARG A 881 27.47 31.73 -34.80
C ARG A 881 27.88 31.75 -33.33
N ALA A 882 28.99 31.10 -32.99
CA ALA A 882 29.49 31.03 -31.62
C ALA A 882 29.68 32.40 -30.93
N ALA A 883 30.02 33.45 -31.70
CA ALA A 883 30.14 34.80 -31.16
C ALA A 883 28.81 35.40 -30.71
N ASP A 884 27.69 35.04 -31.37
CA ASP A 884 26.34 35.49 -31.03
C ASP A 884 25.79 34.75 -29.81
N ALA A 885 26.29 33.55 -29.50
CA ALA A 885 25.94 32.78 -28.32
C ALA A 885 26.44 33.44 -27.01
N VAL A 886 27.58 34.17 -27.04
CA VAL A 886 28.21 34.75 -25.84
C VAL A 886 27.25 35.63 -25.02
N PRO A 887 26.54 36.62 -25.58
CA PRO A 887 25.64 37.46 -24.80
C PRO A 887 24.45 36.65 -24.21
N ILE A 888 23.98 35.62 -24.91
CA ILE A 888 22.87 34.81 -24.45
C ILE A 888 23.30 33.90 -23.29
N TYR A 889 24.49 33.28 -23.35
CA TYR A 889 25.06 32.54 -22.21
C TYR A 889 25.25 33.44 -20.98
N ARG A 890 25.63 34.71 -21.16
CA ARG A 890 25.74 35.67 -20.04
C ARG A 890 24.40 35.98 -19.42
N SER A 891 23.37 36.17 -20.24
CA SER A 891 22.00 36.38 -19.76
C SER A 891 21.47 35.13 -18.99
N ALA A 892 21.71 33.93 -19.54
CA ALA A 892 21.39 32.68 -18.86
C ALA A 892 22.10 32.54 -17.51
N LEU A 893 23.37 32.96 -17.42
CA LEU A 893 24.15 32.97 -16.20
C LEU A 893 23.59 33.94 -15.15
N ASP A 894 23.10 35.11 -15.58
CA ASP A 894 22.47 36.11 -14.71
C ASP A 894 21.13 35.59 -14.15
N HIS A 895 20.28 34.96 -14.98
CA HIS A 895 19.06 34.32 -14.57
C HIS A 895 19.30 33.10 -13.63
N ALA A 896 20.42 32.40 -13.84
CA ALA A 896 20.81 31.24 -13.04
C ALA A 896 21.38 31.58 -11.64
N ALA A 897 21.39 32.85 -11.21
CA ALA A 897 21.99 33.25 -9.94
C ALA A 897 21.46 32.50 -8.70
N GLY A 898 20.18 32.13 -8.70
CA GLY A 898 19.52 31.32 -7.65
C GLY A 898 19.51 29.81 -7.92
N TYR A 899 20.09 29.31 -9.00
CA TYR A 899 20.03 27.94 -9.47
C TYR A 899 21.43 27.35 -9.72
N PRO A 900 22.10 26.83 -8.68
CA PRO A 900 23.52 26.44 -8.78
C PRO A 900 23.84 25.46 -9.92
N PRO A 901 23.07 24.39 -10.20
CA PRO A 901 23.38 23.49 -11.31
C PRO A 901 23.30 24.15 -12.69
N LEU A 902 22.30 25.01 -12.91
CA LEU A 902 22.13 25.74 -14.16
C LEU A 902 23.27 26.76 -14.36
N ARG A 903 23.65 27.44 -13.27
CA ARG A 903 24.74 28.38 -13.24
C ARG A 903 26.09 27.73 -13.60
N GLU A 904 26.38 26.57 -13.00
CA GLU A 904 27.60 25.82 -13.26
C GLU A 904 27.70 25.41 -14.73
N VAL A 905 26.63 24.78 -15.27
CA VAL A 905 26.59 24.36 -16.68
C VAL A 905 26.77 25.57 -17.63
N SER A 906 26.03 26.66 -17.36
CA SER A 906 26.10 27.88 -18.20
C SER A 906 27.50 28.51 -18.21
N ALA A 907 28.18 28.53 -17.05
CA ALA A 907 29.54 29.08 -16.93
C ALA A 907 30.57 28.19 -17.60
N LEU A 908 30.48 26.85 -17.46
CA LEU A 908 31.39 25.91 -18.12
C LEU A 908 31.32 26.01 -19.66
N GLU A 909 30.09 26.03 -20.19
CA GLU A 909 29.84 26.09 -21.62
C GLU A 909 30.25 27.46 -22.19
N LEU A 910 29.90 28.56 -21.50
CA LEU A 910 30.39 29.90 -21.88
C LEU A 910 31.91 29.97 -21.88
N GLY A 911 32.58 29.41 -20.87
CA GLY A 911 34.03 29.34 -20.82
C GLY A 911 34.61 28.63 -22.03
N THR A 912 34.04 27.51 -22.44
CA THR A 912 34.44 26.74 -23.61
C THR A 912 34.24 27.52 -24.92
N VAL A 913 33.12 28.19 -25.07
CA VAL A 913 32.84 29.05 -26.24
C VAL A 913 33.82 30.23 -26.33
N LEU A 914 34.09 30.90 -25.19
CA LEU A 914 35.07 32.02 -25.15
C LEU A 914 36.48 31.55 -25.50
N GLU A 915 36.92 30.37 -25.08
CA GLU A 915 38.20 29.78 -25.47
C GLU A 915 38.27 29.51 -26.98
N SER A 916 37.23 28.93 -27.56
CA SER A 916 37.15 28.68 -29.00
C SER A 916 37.25 29.98 -29.84
N LEU A 917 36.76 31.08 -29.25
CA LEU A 917 36.85 32.42 -29.85
C LEU A 917 38.16 33.16 -29.53
N GLY A 918 39.12 32.52 -28.83
CA GLY A 918 40.41 33.14 -28.43
C GLY A 918 40.26 34.13 -27.27
N ARG A 919 39.11 34.20 -26.56
CA ARG A 919 38.83 35.15 -25.47
C ARG A 919 39.22 34.58 -24.12
N HIS A 920 40.50 34.12 -23.98
CA HIS A 920 40.98 33.35 -22.82
C HIS A 920 40.87 34.09 -21.47
N ALA A 921 41.03 35.41 -21.44
CA ALA A 921 40.91 36.18 -20.21
C ALA A 921 39.47 36.14 -19.66
N GLU A 922 38.50 36.32 -20.53
CA GLU A 922 37.08 36.24 -20.16
C GLU A 922 36.65 34.83 -19.81
N ALA A 923 37.21 33.82 -20.47
CA ALA A 923 36.95 32.41 -20.12
C ALA A 923 37.42 32.09 -18.67
N ALA A 924 38.60 32.61 -18.29
CA ALA A 924 39.11 32.44 -16.93
C ALA A 924 38.24 33.16 -15.88
N GLU A 925 37.73 34.37 -16.19
CA GLU A 925 36.82 35.10 -15.31
C GLU A 925 35.51 34.33 -15.05
N VAL A 926 34.94 33.76 -16.11
CA VAL A 926 33.68 33.01 -16.01
C VAL A 926 33.87 31.72 -15.23
N ARG A 927 34.96 30.99 -15.41
CA ARG A 927 35.26 29.77 -14.64
C ARG A 927 35.47 30.06 -13.17
N ALA A 928 36.05 31.17 -12.81
CA ALA A 928 36.22 31.59 -11.42
C ALA A 928 34.88 31.78 -10.67
N LEU A 929 33.77 31.93 -11.37
CA LEU A 929 32.41 31.99 -10.78
C LEU A 929 31.92 30.65 -10.25
N ILE A 930 32.56 29.55 -10.63
CA ILE A 930 32.21 28.18 -10.22
C ILE A 930 33.09 27.73 -9.05
N ASP A 931 34.33 28.22 -8.98
CA ASP A 931 35.34 27.82 -7.97
C ASP A 931 35.17 28.53 -6.62
N GLY A 932 34.22 29.42 -6.45
CA GLY A 932 33.90 30.20 -5.26
C GLY A 932 32.48 29.92 -4.74
#